data_9c665c68dcc220bd5b4301311f11b4f2
#
_entry.id   9c665c68dcc220bd5b4301311f11b4f2
#
_cell.length_a   1.000
_cell.length_b   1.000
_cell.length_c   1.000
_cell.angle_alpha   90.00
_cell.angle_beta   90.00
_cell.angle_gamma   90.00
#
_symmetry.space_group_name_H-M   'P 1'
#
loop_
_entity.id
_entity.type
_entity.pdbx_description
1 polymer ?
#
loop_
_entity_poly.entity_id
_entity_poly.type
_entity_poly.pdbx_seq_one_letter_code
_entity_poly.pdbx_strand_id
1 'polypeptide(L)'
;MDRVTESKVIGVATPRIDGPLKVSGSAMYASDHHFPGLLYAWPVCATISNGTITRLDTGVAERMPGVVAVYHRENIGKLYRVPPSTGFTMIIDEKRPPLEDDTIRYYGQYVAVAVAQTVEQARAAAESVTVTYNKEKPNTGAKLLGTSLTTDKPEEKSKRGDTTAALNAAKVKVDEVYTIPVETHNPIELHASVAVYDGQRYTLYETSQAVVNHRDVMAQMLGVPPEQVQVITRYLGSGFGGKLWPWPHGLLAAACARNLRCPVKLVVSRQMMFQSVGHRPAIDQRIQLAADADGKLTAVQQDYINHTSMLDDYDEGCGEVTPFMYSTSNLLVTGGLARRNVGNPTAMRGPGAVPGLFALESAMDELAIALKMDPVQLRLKNEPALDESLNIPFSSRHMKECLTVGAEKFGWSRRTPQVGSMKRDGLTLGWGVAACSWLAARIETEATVELLQDGSARVACGTQDIGGGTYTVMAQVVSHETGIPVNRIDVVLGDSSLPPGPISGGSWVTASMTPAVLAAAQNAGKALLLAAIKSNGSPFLGKKQEDIELVDGTVRLKGQGTAGVPMTEILTIANVKSVSGTGKSDGTFGASKPKFSFHSYGAQFAEVTWQPEIARLCVSRVVTVIDAGRILNPRPARNQIEGAVVMGVGMAMFEETMYDPRSGAPINNNLADYVVSVNADTPEIDVTFLDYPDYELNALGARGVGEIGLAGIAAAITNAVYHATGIRVRDLPVRIEDLLIPASQRTLAS
;
A
#
# COMPACT_ATOMS: atom_id res chain seq x y z
N MET A 1 26.97 13.07 11.16
CA MET A 1 25.63 13.58 10.74
C MET A 1 25.18 14.56 11.81
N ASP A 2 25.00 15.82 11.46
CA ASP A 2 24.52 16.82 12.42
C ASP A 2 23.07 16.48 12.77
N ARG A 3 22.79 16.27 14.06
CA ARG A 3 21.45 16.03 14.56
C ARG A 3 20.59 17.24 14.26
N VAL A 4 19.44 17.04 13.62
CA VAL A 4 18.45 18.09 13.36
C VAL A 4 18.01 18.65 14.71
N THR A 5 18.47 19.88 15.01
CA THR A 5 18.04 20.67 16.18
C THR A 5 16.52 20.91 16.16
N GLU A 6 15.90 21.31 17.28
CA GLU A 6 14.46 21.59 17.39
C GLU A 6 13.94 22.38 16.18
N SER A 7 13.08 21.73 15.39
CA SER A 7 12.52 22.31 14.17
C SER A 7 11.24 23.06 14.48
N LYS A 8 11.07 24.24 13.91
CA LYS A 8 9.82 25.01 13.99
C LYS A 8 8.70 24.44 13.09
N VAL A 9 9.02 23.50 12.19
CA VAL A 9 8.12 23.03 11.12
C VAL A 9 7.99 21.51 11.10
N ILE A 10 9.09 20.77 11.36
CA ILE A 10 9.08 19.29 11.42
C ILE A 10 8.48 18.85 12.76
N GLY A 11 7.53 17.92 12.74
CA GLY A 11 6.76 17.47 13.91
C GLY A 11 5.55 18.34 14.21
N VAL A 12 5.34 19.42 13.45
CA VAL A 12 4.17 20.30 13.61
C VAL A 12 3.00 19.80 12.78
N ALA A 13 1.79 19.84 13.34
CA ALA A 13 0.54 19.42 12.72
C ALA A 13 0.08 20.39 11.61
N THR A 14 0.86 20.51 10.56
CA THR A 14 0.60 21.41 9.43
C THR A 14 -0.58 20.92 8.59
N PRO A 15 -1.58 21.77 8.30
CA PRO A 15 -2.66 21.42 7.38
C PRO A 15 -2.13 21.08 5.99
N ARG A 16 -2.86 20.22 5.26
CA ARG A 16 -2.49 19.84 3.89
C ARG A 16 -2.52 21.05 2.97
N ILE A 17 -1.40 21.33 2.29
CA ILE A 17 -1.30 22.44 1.33
C ILE A 17 -2.13 22.20 0.05
N ASP A 18 -2.36 20.93 -0.31
CA ASP A 18 -3.19 20.49 -1.42
C ASP A 18 -4.69 20.41 -1.06
N GLY A 19 -5.06 20.55 0.20
CA GLY A 19 -6.42 20.44 0.71
C GLY A 19 -7.42 21.40 0.04
N PRO A 20 -7.13 22.71 -0.06
CA PRO A 20 -8.03 23.67 -0.71
C PRO A 20 -8.40 23.30 -2.15
N LEU A 21 -7.44 22.82 -2.96
CA LEU A 21 -7.70 22.38 -4.33
C LEU A 21 -8.64 21.16 -4.38
N LYS A 22 -8.47 20.22 -3.44
CA LYS A 22 -9.29 19.01 -3.39
C LYS A 22 -10.74 19.29 -2.98
N VAL A 23 -10.94 20.08 -1.92
CA VAL A 23 -12.30 20.37 -1.42
C VAL A 23 -13.07 21.35 -2.30
N SER A 24 -12.39 22.17 -3.12
CA SER A 24 -13.01 23.06 -4.10
C SER A 24 -13.35 22.38 -5.44
N GLY A 25 -12.92 21.13 -5.64
CA GLY A 25 -13.03 20.43 -6.93
C GLY A 25 -12.06 20.93 -8.00
N SER A 26 -11.05 21.71 -7.62
CA SER A 26 -10.04 22.24 -8.57
C SER A 26 -8.85 21.29 -8.79
N ALA A 27 -8.73 20.26 -7.98
CA ALA A 27 -7.72 19.23 -8.18
C ALA A 27 -8.09 18.33 -9.36
N MET A 28 -7.25 18.29 -10.39
CA MET A 28 -7.51 17.51 -11.61
C MET A 28 -7.00 16.07 -11.43
N TYR A 29 -7.91 15.14 -11.28
CA TYR A 29 -7.64 13.69 -11.25
C TYR A 29 -7.52 13.12 -12.67
N ALA A 30 -7.09 11.88 -12.83
CA ALA A 30 -6.81 11.30 -14.14
C ALA A 30 -8.01 11.40 -15.11
N SER A 31 -9.22 11.09 -14.66
CA SER A 31 -10.44 11.13 -15.48
C SER A 31 -10.98 12.54 -15.72
N ASP A 32 -10.48 13.58 -15.03
CA ASP A 32 -10.98 14.95 -15.17
C ASP A 32 -10.39 15.67 -16.40
N HIS A 33 -9.33 15.11 -16.98
CA HIS A 33 -8.70 15.70 -18.16
C HIS A 33 -9.60 15.59 -19.41
N HIS A 34 -9.76 16.71 -20.10
CA HIS A 34 -10.53 16.84 -21.34
C HIS A 34 -9.70 17.52 -22.42
N PHE A 35 -9.83 17.03 -23.66
CA PHE A 35 -9.12 17.54 -24.82
C PHE A 35 -10.08 17.68 -26.00
N PRO A 36 -9.83 18.62 -26.93
CA PRO A 36 -10.59 18.68 -28.17
C PRO A 36 -10.53 17.34 -28.92
N GLY A 37 -11.70 16.86 -29.37
CA GLY A 37 -11.81 15.60 -30.09
C GLY A 37 -11.65 14.34 -29.22
N LEU A 38 -11.78 14.46 -27.89
CA LEU A 38 -11.71 13.34 -26.97
C LEU A 38 -12.75 12.28 -27.30
N LEU A 39 -12.29 11.04 -27.44
CA LEU A 39 -13.11 9.84 -27.61
C LEU A 39 -13.13 9.00 -26.33
N TYR A 40 -14.13 8.15 -26.21
CA TYR A 40 -14.32 7.29 -25.04
C TYR A 40 -14.19 5.83 -25.46
N ALA A 41 -13.42 5.07 -24.68
CA ALA A 41 -13.23 3.64 -24.89
C ALA A 41 -13.95 2.84 -23.79
N TRP A 42 -14.54 1.71 -24.16
CA TRP A 42 -15.16 0.77 -23.24
C TRP A 42 -14.77 -0.66 -23.61
N PRO A 43 -14.18 -1.43 -22.65
CA PRO A 43 -13.76 -2.81 -22.92
C PRO A 43 -14.94 -3.77 -23.09
N VAL A 44 -14.77 -4.74 -23.98
CA VAL A 44 -15.62 -5.93 -24.07
C VAL A 44 -15.00 -6.99 -23.17
N CYS A 45 -15.72 -7.43 -22.15
CA CYS A 45 -15.27 -8.37 -21.14
C CYS A 45 -15.71 -9.80 -21.46
N ALA A 46 -14.84 -10.78 -21.21
CA ALA A 46 -15.18 -12.19 -21.27
C ALA A 46 -16.25 -12.55 -20.23
N THR A 47 -17.21 -13.38 -20.62
CA THR A 47 -18.32 -13.85 -19.77
C THR A 47 -18.12 -15.30 -19.28
N ILE A 48 -16.91 -15.81 -19.43
CA ILE A 48 -16.43 -17.09 -18.89
C ILE A 48 -15.08 -16.87 -18.21
N SER A 49 -14.65 -17.77 -17.36
CA SER A 49 -13.35 -17.70 -16.70
C SER A 49 -12.34 -18.74 -17.19
N ASN A 50 -12.76 -19.70 -18.02
CA ASN A 50 -11.87 -20.70 -18.63
C ASN A 50 -12.39 -21.13 -19.99
N GLY A 51 -11.52 -21.14 -21.00
CA GLY A 51 -11.83 -21.59 -22.35
C GLY A 51 -11.15 -20.76 -23.43
N THR A 52 -11.73 -20.80 -24.65
CA THR A 52 -11.19 -20.09 -25.82
C THR A 52 -12.29 -19.39 -26.60
N ILE A 53 -11.98 -18.25 -27.21
CA ILE A 53 -12.87 -17.55 -28.14
C ILE A 53 -12.89 -18.34 -29.44
N THR A 54 -14.08 -18.69 -29.93
CA THR A 54 -14.27 -19.35 -31.23
C THR A 54 -14.80 -18.40 -32.30
N ARG A 55 -15.50 -17.32 -31.90
CA ARG A 55 -15.96 -16.25 -32.77
C ARG A 55 -16.12 -14.95 -31.99
N LEU A 56 -15.66 -13.89 -32.58
CA LEU A 56 -15.92 -12.51 -32.16
C LEU A 56 -16.66 -11.80 -33.29
N ASP A 57 -17.87 -11.26 -33.03
CA ASP A 57 -18.67 -10.53 -34.01
C ASP A 57 -18.89 -9.08 -33.57
N THR A 58 -18.23 -8.16 -34.23
CA THR A 58 -18.22 -6.71 -33.96
C THR A 58 -19.19 -5.95 -34.87
N GLY A 59 -19.78 -6.62 -35.89
CA GLY A 59 -20.50 -5.99 -36.99
C GLY A 59 -21.74 -5.15 -36.57
N VAL A 60 -22.39 -5.47 -35.46
CA VAL A 60 -23.48 -4.65 -34.91
C VAL A 60 -22.89 -3.38 -34.28
N ALA A 61 -21.88 -3.53 -33.44
CA ALA A 61 -21.22 -2.43 -32.75
C ALA A 61 -20.65 -1.37 -33.70
N GLU A 62 -19.95 -1.82 -34.73
CA GLU A 62 -19.30 -0.94 -35.72
C GLU A 62 -20.30 -0.03 -36.51
N ARG A 63 -21.55 -0.47 -36.61
CA ARG A 63 -22.59 0.31 -37.32
C ARG A 63 -23.41 1.21 -36.40
N MET A 64 -23.16 1.20 -35.10
CA MET A 64 -23.91 2.02 -34.15
C MET A 64 -23.55 3.50 -34.29
N PRO A 65 -24.52 4.43 -34.17
CA PRO A 65 -24.25 5.86 -34.26
C PRO A 65 -23.24 6.33 -33.24
N GLY A 66 -22.22 7.09 -33.69
CA GLY A 66 -21.19 7.67 -32.88
C GLY A 66 -20.01 6.71 -32.53
N VAL A 67 -20.12 5.45 -32.94
CA VAL A 67 -19.00 4.51 -32.84
C VAL A 67 -17.94 4.85 -33.89
N VAL A 68 -16.68 4.93 -33.46
CA VAL A 68 -15.56 5.29 -34.33
C VAL A 68 -14.76 4.05 -34.73
N ALA A 69 -14.57 3.12 -33.81
CA ALA A 69 -13.86 1.86 -34.05
C ALA A 69 -14.22 0.81 -33.00
N VAL A 70 -14.05 -0.47 -33.35
CA VAL A 70 -14.00 -1.59 -32.43
C VAL A 70 -12.68 -2.30 -32.66
N TYR A 71 -11.81 -2.30 -31.65
CA TYR A 71 -10.51 -2.95 -31.73
C TYR A 71 -10.54 -4.29 -31.01
N HIS A 72 -9.88 -5.25 -31.62
CA HIS A 72 -9.67 -6.62 -31.12
C HIS A 72 -8.28 -7.12 -31.53
N ARG A 73 -7.94 -8.34 -31.20
CA ARG A 73 -6.62 -8.94 -31.41
C ARG A 73 -6.04 -8.71 -32.82
N GLU A 74 -6.89 -8.75 -33.86
CA GLU A 74 -6.44 -8.69 -35.26
C GLU A 74 -6.21 -7.26 -35.78
N ASN A 75 -6.79 -6.24 -35.13
CA ASN A 75 -6.75 -4.86 -35.64
C ASN A 75 -6.18 -3.81 -34.66
N ILE A 76 -5.94 -4.14 -33.38
CA ILE A 76 -5.38 -3.20 -32.39
C ILE A 76 -3.91 -2.85 -32.67
N GLY A 77 -3.22 -3.67 -33.46
CA GLY A 77 -1.79 -3.57 -33.72
C GLY A 77 -0.95 -4.33 -32.70
N LYS A 78 0.37 -4.31 -32.90
CA LYS A 78 1.28 -5.10 -32.07
C LYS A 78 1.46 -4.48 -30.68
N LEU A 79 1.32 -5.29 -29.66
CA LEU A 79 1.62 -5.02 -28.25
C LEU A 79 2.60 -6.09 -27.75
N TYR A 80 3.39 -5.77 -26.73
CA TYR A 80 4.49 -6.61 -26.31
C TYR A 80 4.37 -7.01 -24.85
N ARG A 81 4.85 -8.20 -24.49
CA ARG A 81 5.00 -8.66 -23.10
C ARG A 81 6.09 -7.88 -22.38
N VAL A 82 5.93 -7.75 -21.08
CA VAL A 82 6.99 -7.25 -20.21
C VAL A 82 7.90 -8.42 -19.82
N PRO A 83 9.22 -8.31 -19.97
CA PRO A 83 10.15 -9.33 -19.50
C PRO A 83 10.13 -9.42 -17.97
N PRO A 84 10.64 -10.50 -17.37
CA PRO A 84 10.84 -10.58 -15.93
C PRO A 84 11.62 -9.37 -15.42
N SER A 85 11.12 -8.71 -14.37
CA SER A 85 11.78 -7.53 -13.82
C SER A 85 13.02 -7.91 -13.01
N THR A 86 13.98 -6.99 -12.95
CA THR A 86 15.14 -7.05 -12.05
C THR A 86 15.08 -5.83 -11.14
N GLY A 87 14.95 -6.06 -9.82
CA GLY A 87 14.80 -4.99 -8.84
C GLY A 87 13.44 -4.27 -8.93
N PHE A 88 13.43 -2.94 -8.79
CA PHE A 88 12.21 -2.11 -8.77
C PHE A 88 11.87 -1.44 -10.11
N THR A 89 12.38 -1.95 -11.21
CA THR A 89 12.11 -1.43 -12.55
C THR A 89 11.26 -2.38 -13.36
N MET A 90 10.36 -1.86 -14.16
CA MET A 90 9.48 -2.62 -15.04
C MET A 90 8.64 -3.69 -14.32
N ILE A 91 8.16 -3.37 -13.12
CA ILE A 91 7.32 -4.29 -12.33
C ILE A 91 5.89 -4.19 -12.85
N ILE A 92 5.30 -5.36 -13.10
CA ILE A 92 3.90 -5.53 -13.47
C ILE A 92 3.46 -6.93 -13.03
N ASP A 93 2.24 -7.04 -12.53
CA ASP A 93 1.67 -8.32 -12.10
C ASP A 93 1.11 -9.13 -13.28
N GLU A 94 0.39 -8.51 -14.20
CA GLU A 94 -0.07 -9.14 -15.44
C GLU A 94 0.87 -8.78 -16.62
N LYS A 95 1.84 -9.67 -16.92
CA LYS A 95 2.88 -9.43 -17.92
C LYS A 95 2.38 -9.55 -19.36
N ARG A 96 1.24 -10.19 -19.55
CA ARG A 96 0.62 -10.40 -20.86
C ARG A 96 -0.10 -9.12 -21.30
N PRO A 97 0.12 -8.62 -22.54
CA PRO A 97 -0.69 -7.52 -23.05
C PRO A 97 -2.15 -7.97 -23.26
N PRO A 98 -3.13 -7.08 -23.11
CA PRO A 98 -4.51 -7.39 -23.47
C PRO A 98 -4.61 -7.76 -24.94
N LEU A 99 -5.60 -8.60 -25.30
CA LEU A 99 -5.91 -9.04 -26.66
C LEU A 99 -4.79 -9.86 -27.33
N GLU A 100 -3.86 -10.44 -26.59
CA GLU A 100 -2.73 -11.20 -27.16
C GLU A 100 -3.16 -12.48 -27.86
N ASP A 101 -4.09 -13.21 -27.25
CA ASP A 101 -4.57 -14.53 -27.73
C ASP A 101 -6.07 -14.71 -27.47
N ASP A 102 -6.63 -15.84 -27.95
CA ASP A 102 -8.03 -16.19 -27.80
C ASP A 102 -8.33 -16.97 -26.51
N THR A 103 -7.34 -17.21 -25.66
CA THR A 103 -7.50 -17.97 -24.41
C THR A 103 -8.06 -17.07 -23.31
N ILE A 104 -9.18 -17.51 -22.73
CA ILE A 104 -9.78 -16.87 -21.57
C ILE A 104 -9.31 -17.57 -20.31
N ARG A 105 -8.77 -16.82 -19.35
CA ARG A 105 -8.16 -17.30 -18.12
C ARG A 105 -8.88 -16.88 -16.86
N TYR A 106 -9.69 -15.79 -16.97
CA TYR A 106 -10.51 -15.28 -15.88
C TYR A 106 -11.74 -14.55 -16.42
N TYR A 107 -12.78 -14.49 -15.63
CA TYR A 107 -13.99 -13.73 -15.94
C TYR A 107 -13.69 -12.23 -15.99
N GLY A 108 -14.18 -11.54 -17.03
CA GLY A 108 -13.90 -10.12 -17.19
C GLY A 108 -12.59 -9.79 -17.93
N GLN A 109 -11.83 -10.78 -18.40
CA GLN A 109 -10.67 -10.57 -19.29
C GLN A 109 -11.10 -9.79 -20.53
N TYR A 110 -10.34 -8.73 -20.88
CA TYR A 110 -10.68 -7.92 -22.06
C TYR A 110 -10.42 -8.68 -23.36
N VAL A 111 -11.42 -8.71 -24.24
CA VAL A 111 -11.39 -9.43 -25.52
C VAL A 111 -11.52 -8.51 -26.73
N ALA A 112 -12.07 -7.30 -26.53
CA ALA A 112 -12.12 -6.21 -27.51
C ALA A 112 -12.28 -4.88 -26.76
N VAL A 113 -12.26 -3.76 -27.48
CA VAL A 113 -12.56 -2.43 -26.96
C VAL A 113 -13.31 -1.63 -28.01
N ALA A 114 -14.49 -1.09 -27.65
CA ALA A 114 -15.24 -0.17 -28.49
C ALA A 114 -14.85 1.27 -28.18
N VAL A 115 -14.70 2.10 -29.23
CA VAL A 115 -14.37 3.52 -29.11
C VAL A 115 -15.48 4.35 -29.80
N ALA A 116 -15.99 5.34 -29.08
CA ALA A 116 -17.10 6.17 -29.57
C ALA A 116 -16.96 7.64 -29.10
N GLN A 117 -17.89 8.49 -29.60
CA GLN A 117 -17.89 9.92 -29.28
C GLN A 117 -18.35 10.23 -27.84
N THR A 118 -19.16 9.35 -27.23
CA THR A 118 -19.56 9.46 -25.83
C THR A 118 -19.35 8.14 -25.09
N VAL A 119 -19.28 8.17 -23.75
CA VAL A 119 -19.13 6.98 -22.94
C VAL A 119 -20.31 6.03 -23.06
N GLU A 120 -21.52 6.56 -23.20
CA GLU A 120 -22.76 5.79 -23.39
C GLU A 120 -22.73 5.02 -24.70
N GLN A 121 -22.28 5.67 -25.78
CA GLN A 121 -22.16 5.04 -27.10
C GLN A 121 -21.07 3.96 -27.08
N ALA A 122 -19.91 4.22 -26.44
CA ALA A 122 -18.85 3.24 -26.32
C ALA A 122 -19.28 2.01 -25.52
N ARG A 123 -20.02 2.24 -24.43
CA ARG A 123 -20.59 1.17 -23.59
C ARG A 123 -21.61 0.36 -24.36
N ALA A 124 -22.60 0.99 -24.97
CA ALA A 124 -23.63 0.31 -25.74
C ALA A 124 -23.04 -0.51 -26.91
N ALA A 125 -22.01 0.04 -27.57
CA ALA A 125 -21.27 -0.69 -28.61
C ALA A 125 -20.58 -1.92 -28.04
N ALA A 126 -19.87 -1.77 -26.94
CA ALA A 126 -19.17 -2.91 -26.28
C ALA A 126 -20.17 -4.02 -25.86
N GLU A 127 -21.32 -3.63 -25.31
CA GLU A 127 -22.40 -4.55 -24.91
C GLU A 127 -23.09 -5.25 -26.12
N SER A 128 -22.98 -4.69 -27.32
CA SER A 128 -23.53 -5.28 -28.56
C SER A 128 -22.57 -6.25 -29.26
N VAL A 129 -21.31 -6.32 -28.86
CA VAL A 129 -20.34 -7.29 -29.41
C VAL A 129 -20.69 -8.69 -28.94
N THR A 130 -20.80 -9.61 -29.89
CA THR A 130 -21.10 -11.01 -29.58
C THR A 130 -19.84 -11.85 -29.57
N VAL A 131 -19.58 -12.54 -28.45
CA VAL A 131 -18.45 -13.44 -28.31
C VAL A 131 -18.94 -14.87 -28.08
N THR A 132 -18.46 -15.82 -28.90
CA THR A 132 -18.75 -17.25 -28.75
C THR A 132 -17.51 -17.95 -28.23
N TYR A 133 -17.72 -18.85 -27.26
CA TYR A 133 -16.63 -19.52 -26.57
C TYR A 133 -16.74 -21.07 -26.68
N ASN A 134 -15.59 -21.72 -26.75
CA ASN A 134 -15.45 -23.09 -26.30
C ASN A 134 -15.16 -23.04 -24.78
N LYS A 135 -16.16 -23.41 -23.95
CA LYS A 135 -16.11 -23.26 -22.50
C LYS A 135 -15.48 -24.49 -21.84
N GLU A 136 -14.64 -24.25 -20.88
CA GLU A 136 -14.05 -25.26 -20.01
C GLU A 136 -14.47 -25.02 -18.55
N LYS A 137 -14.38 -26.08 -17.71
CA LYS A 137 -14.70 -25.94 -16.28
C LYS A 137 -13.68 -25.05 -15.60
N PRO A 138 -14.10 -23.97 -14.91
CA PRO A 138 -13.16 -23.13 -14.18
C PRO A 138 -12.70 -23.75 -12.87
N ASN A 139 -11.51 -23.36 -12.42
CA ASN A 139 -11.00 -23.64 -11.10
C ASN A 139 -10.99 -22.32 -10.31
N THR A 140 -12.01 -22.10 -9.49
CA THR A 140 -12.18 -20.89 -8.63
C THR A 140 -12.35 -21.26 -7.16
N GLY A 141 -11.99 -22.49 -6.77
CA GLY A 141 -12.17 -22.99 -5.41
C GLY A 141 -11.40 -22.15 -4.37
N ALA A 142 -12.08 -21.76 -3.29
CA ALA A 142 -11.49 -20.95 -2.23
C ALA A 142 -10.51 -21.74 -1.35
N LYS A 143 -10.72 -23.05 -1.15
CA LYS A 143 -9.82 -23.88 -0.36
C LYS A 143 -8.51 -24.14 -1.10
N LEU A 144 -7.39 -23.84 -0.45
CA LEU A 144 -6.06 -23.91 -1.04
C LEU A 144 -5.20 -25.02 -0.43
N LEU A 145 -5.31 -25.27 0.87
CA LEU A 145 -4.61 -26.38 1.52
C LEU A 145 -5.03 -27.72 0.93
N GLY A 146 -4.03 -28.55 0.58
CA GLY A 146 -4.24 -29.85 -0.06
C GLY A 146 -4.55 -29.78 -1.55
N THR A 147 -4.47 -28.61 -2.21
CA THR A 147 -4.56 -28.49 -3.67
C THR A 147 -3.20 -28.56 -4.35
N SER A 148 -3.19 -28.79 -5.67
CA SER A 148 -1.95 -28.76 -6.45
C SER A 148 -1.34 -27.36 -6.45
N LEU A 149 -0.03 -27.28 -6.18
CA LEU A 149 0.75 -26.06 -6.22
C LEU A 149 1.36 -25.83 -7.61
N THR A 150 1.91 -24.63 -7.83
CA THR A 150 2.70 -24.30 -9.03
C THR A 150 4.05 -25.02 -9.06
N THR A 151 4.52 -25.46 -7.89
CA THR A 151 5.77 -26.20 -7.66
C THR A 151 5.47 -27.58 -7.04
N ASP A 152 6.42 -28.51 -7.08
CA ASP A 152 6.24 -29.86 -6.51
C ASP A 152 5.99 -29.85 -4.99
N LYS A 153 6.48 -28.83 -4.30
CA LYS A 153 6.34 -28.63 -2.84
C LYS A 153 6.37 -27.14 -2.51
N PRO A 154 5.86 -26.74 -1.31
CA PRO A 154 6.03 -25.38 -0.82
C PRO A 154 7.51 -24.99 -0.72
N GLU A 155 7.79 -23.73 -1.00
CA GLU A 155 9.13 -23.15 -0.92
C GLU A 155 9.48 -22.81 0.53
N GLU A 156 10.68 -23.19 0.97
CA GLU A 156 11.22 -22.75 2.26
C GLU A 156 11.63 -21.27 2.19
N LYS A 157 10.93 -20.43 2.94
CA LYS A 157 11.16 -18.97 2.97
C LYS A 157 12.12 -18.57 4.09
N SER A 158 12.05 -19.24 5.25
CA SER A 158 12.93 -19.00 6.39
C SER A 158 13.02 -20.24 7.27
N LYS A 159 14.22 -20.53 7.81
CA LYS A 159 14.43 -21.68 8.68
C LYS A 159 15.56 -21.44 9.67
N ARG A 160 15.36 -21.91 10.90
CA ARG A 160 16.42 -22.10 11.92
C ARG A 160 16.04 -23.21 12.87
N GLY A 161 17.05 -23.93 13.40
CA GLY A 161 16.88 -25.04 14.32
C GLY A 161 16.17 -26.29 13.73
N ASP A 162 15.57 -27.09 14.59
CA ASP A 162 14.75 -28.25 14.24
C ASP A 162 13.33 -28.08 14.78
N THR A 163 12.48 -27.46 13.95
CA THR A 163 11.08 -27.14 14.29
C THR A 163 10.26 -28.41 14.53
N THR A 164 10.49 -29.45 13.74
CA THR A 164 9.75 -30.73 13.87
C THR A 164 10.02 -31.41 15.19
N ALA A 165 11.30 -31.54 15.59
CA ALA A 165 11.65 -32.12 16.87
C ALA A 165 11.10 -31.30 18.04
N ALA A 166 11.18 -29.95 17.97
CA ALA A 166 10.68 -29.07 19.01
C ALA A 166 9.15 -29.11 19.16
N LEU A 167 8.39 -29.15 18.07
CA LEU A 167 6.92 -29.31 18.07
C LEU A 167 6.50 -30.66 18.66
N ASN A 168 7.22 -31.75 18.33
CA ASN A 168 6.93 -33.06 18.85
C ASN A 168 7.20 -33.20 20.36
N ALA A 169 8.23 -32.52 20.87
CA ALA A 169 8.59 -32.52 22.29
C ALA A 169 7.71 -31.60 23.16
N ALA A 170 7.00 -30.66 22.56
CA ALA A 170 6.26 -29.64 23.28
C ALA A 170 5.02 -30.19 23.99
N LYS A 171 4.81 -29.76 25.24
CA LYS A 171 3.62 -30.08 26.05
C LYS A 171 2.47 -29.11 25.79
N VAL A 172 2.77 -27.86 25.50
CA VAL A 172 1.79 -26.82 25.19
C VAL A 172 2.06 -26.37 23.76
N LYS A 173 1.04 -26.53 22.91
CA LYS A 173 1.13 -26.16 21.50
C LYS A 173 -0.22 -25.73 20.94
N VAL A 174 -0.17 -24.95 19.88
CA VAL A 174 -1.28 -24.62 18.98
C VAL A 174 -0.94 -25.19 17.60
N ASP A 175 -1.91 -25.74 16.91
CA ASP A 175 -1.78 -26.24 15.53
C ASP A 175 -3.12 -26.01 14.83
N GLU A 176 -3.24 -24.88 14.13
CA GLU A 176 -4.50 -24.41 13.59
C GLU A 176 -4.33 -23.78 12.21
N VAL A 177 -5.44 -23.76 11.46
CA VAL A 177 -5.50 -23.15 10.13
C VAL A 177 -6.28 -21.84 10.22
N TYR A 178 -5.76 -20.79 9.56
CA TYR A 178 -6.38 -19.48 9.46
C TYR A 178 -6.57 -19.15 7.99
N THR A 179 -7.75 -18.64 7.62
CA THR A 179 -8.08 -18.33 6.23
C THR A 179 -8.50 -16.90 6.05
N ILE A 180 -8.12 -16.33 4.90
CA ILE A 180 -8.50 -15.00 4.47
C ILE A 180 -9.12 -15.12 3.09
N PRO A 181 -10.29 -14.53 2.84
CA PRO A 181 -10.93 -14.55 1.54
C PRO A 181 -10.23 -13.63 0.54
N VAL A 182 -10.72 -13.57 -0.68
CA VAL A 182 -10.33 -12.55 -1.64
C VAL A 182 -10.87 -11.19 -1.20
N GLU A 183 -9.99 -10.17 -1.13
CA GLU A 183 -10.36 -8.79 -0.81
C GLU A 183 -10.06 -7.87 -2.00
N THR A 184 -11.02 -7.02 -2.38
CA THR A 184 -10.87 -6.05 -3.46
C THR A 184 -10.56 -4.65 -2.89
N HIS A 185 -9.57 -3.96 -3.44
CA HIS A 185 -9.08 -2.64 -2.96
C HIS A 185 -10.15 -1.56 -2.85
N ASN A 186 -11.10 -1.54 -3.77
CA ASN A 186 -12.22 -0.60 -3.83
C ASN A 186 -11.87 0.88 -3.56
N PRO A 187 -10.79 1.46 -4.17
CA PRO A 187 -10.55 2.88 -4.05
C PRO A 187 -11.76 3.66 -4.59
N ILE A 188 -12.07 4.82 -4.00
CA ILE A 188 -13.22 5.62 -4.43
C ILE A 188 -13.03 6.11 -5.87
N GLU A 189 -11.84 6.61 -6.22
CA GLU A 189 -11.48 6.90 -7.59
C GLU A 189 -11.33 5.61 -8.38
N LEU A 190 -12.09 5.47 -9.45
CA LEU A 190 -11.98 4.35 -10.40
C LEU A 190 -10.62 4.39 -11.10
N HIS A 191 -10.15 3.24 -11.58
CA HIS A 191 -9.00 3.20 -12.48
C HIS A 191 -9.36 3.93 -13.79
N ALA A 192 -8.49 4.81 -14.23
CA ALA A 192 -8.75 5.62 -15.42
C ALA A 192 -7.44 5.98 -16.14
N SER A 193 -7.52 6.06 -17.45
CA SER A 193 -6.48 6.57 -18.33
C SER A 193 -7.07 7.52 -19.36
N VAL A 194 -6.44 8.69 -19.53
CA VAL A 194 -6.66 9.56 -20.69
C VAL A 194 -5.36 9.61 -21.48
N ALA A 195 -5.35 8.94 -22.62
CA ALA A 195 -4.19 8.81 -23.48
C ALA A 195 -4.23 9.81 -24.62
N VAL A 196 -3.14 10.55 -24.81
CA VAL A 196 -2.90 11.47 -25.93
C VAL A 196 -1.68 10.99 -26.69
N TYR A 197 -1.78 10.90 -28.03
CA TYR A 197 -0.66 10.57 -28.91
C TYR A 197 -0.51 11.61 -30.01
N ASP A 198 0.60 12.34 -30.03
CA ASP A 198 0.84 13.43 -30.98
C ASP A 198 1.51 12.98 -32.30
N GLY A 199 1.75 11.68 -32.44
CA GLY A 199 2.45 11.09 -33.60
C GLY A 199 3.87 10.62 -33.28
N GLN A 200 4.44 11.05 -32.15
CA GLN A 200 5.77 10.70 -31.70
C GLN A 200 5.79 10.29 -30.22
N ARG A 201 5.00 10.97 -29.39
CA ARG A 201 5.00 10.80 -27.94
C ARG A 201 3.59 10.50 -27.40
N TYR A 202 3.58 9.70 -26.34
CA TYR A 202 2.39 9.44 -25.54
C TYR A 202 2.42 10.30 -24.28
N THR A 203 1.30 10.95 -23.96
CA THR A 203 1.02 11.53 -22.64
C THR A 203 -0.16 10.79 -22.06
N LEU A 204 0.04 10.14 -20.92
CA LEU A 204 -0.94 9.33 -20.22
C LEU A 204 -1.29 10.02 -18.90
N TYR A 205 -2.50 10.55 -18.79
CA TYR A 205 -3.06 10.98 -17.50
C TYR A 205 -3.68 9.74 -16.87
N GLU A 206 -2.96 9.18 -15.88
CA GLU A 206 -3.19 7.83 -15.38
C GLU A 206 -3.45 7.82 -13.88
N THR A 207 -4.21 6.84 -13.40
CA THR A 207 -4.32 6.56 -11.97
C THR A 207 -3.17 5.65 -11.55
N SER A 208 -2.05 6.23 -11.12
CA SER A 208 -0.83 5.48 -10.82
C SER A 208 -0.22 5.82 -9.45
N GLN A 209 0.22 4.80 -8.72
CA GLN A 209 1.05 4.90 -7.52
C GLN A 209 2.56 4.84 -7.84
N ALA A 210 2.95 4.75 -9.11
CA ALA A 210 4.33 4.54 -9.54
C ALA A 210 4.59 5.08 -10.95
N VAL A 211 4.49 6.41 -11.15
CA VAL A 211 4.52 7.04 -12.50
C VAL A 211 5.77 6.69 -13.31
N VAL A 212 6.94 6.55 -12.66
CA VAL A 212 8.20 6.21 -13.35
C VAL A 212 8.15 4.76 -13.86
N ASN A 213 7.80 3.81 -12.98
CA ASN A 213 7.64 2.41 -13.38
C ASN A 213 6.53 2.24 -14.44
N HIS A 214 5.42 2.97 -14.28
CA HIS A 214 4.31 2.94 -15.23
C HIS A 214 4.75 3.40 -16.62
N ARG A 215 5.55 4.48 -16.72
CA ARG A 215 6.19 4.93 -17.98
C ARG A 215 6.99 3.81 -18.63
N ASP A 216 7.88 3.17 -17.88
CA ASP A 216 8.80 2.17 -18.40
C ASP A 216 8.07 0.92 -18.90
N VAL A 217 7.07 0.45 -18.11
CA VAL A 217 6.21 -0.68 -18.49
C VAL A 217 5.38 -0.35 -19.74
N MET A 218 4.75 0.83 -19.80
CA MET A 218 3.94 1.24 -20.94
C MET A 218 4.80 1.40 -22.20
N ALA A 219 5.99 1.95 -22.08
CA ALA A 219 6.94 2.05 -23.18
C ALA A 219 7.30 0.67 -23.74
N GLN A 220 7.62 -0.28 -22.87
CA GLN A 220 7.91 -1.67 -23.25
C GLN A 220 6.70 -2.31 -23.96
N MET A 221 5.49 -2.18 -23.38
CA MET A 221 4.30 -2.80 -23.95
C MET A 221 3.86 -2.17 -25.29
N LEU A 222 4.12 -0.88 -25.49
CA LEU A 222 3.88 -0.16 -26.75
C LEU A 222 5.00 -0.35 -27.77
N GLY A 223 6.17 -0.86 -27.35
CA GLY A 223 7.33 -1.07 -28.22
C GLY A 223 8.01 0.24 -28.62
N VAL A 224 8.10 1.22 -27.71
CA VAL A 224 8.72 2.52 -27.91
C VAL A 224 9.76 2.81 -26.82
N PRO A 225 10.73 3.72 -27.04
CA PRO A 225 11.64 4.16 -25.99
C PRO A 225 10.89 4.86 -24.83
N PRO A 226 11.36 4.74 -23.57
CA PRO A 226 10.71 5.38 -22.40
C PRO A 226 10.54 6.90 -22.53
N GLU A 227 11.46 7.57 -23.24
CA GLU A 227 11.42 9.03 -23.49
C GLU A 227 10.22 9.46 -24.35
N GLN A 228 9.58 8.53 -25.05
CA GLN A 228 8.38 8.75 -25.83
C GLN A 228 7.10 8.58 -25.02
N VAL A 229 7.19 8.22 -23.75
CA VAL A 229 6.03 8.05 -22.85
C VAL A 229 6.18 8.98 -21.65
N GLN A 230 5.16 9.77 -21.38
CA GLN A 230 5.03 10.54 -20.15
C GLN A 230 3.78 10.09 -19.42
N VAL A 231 3.92 9.81 -18.12
CA VAL A 231 2.79 9.45 -17.23
C VAL A 231 2.61 10.54 -16.20
N ILE A 232 1.37 11.00 -16.04
CA ILE A 232 1.00 12.11 -15.15
C ILE A 232 -0.10 11.65 -14.21
N THR A 233 0.15 11.76 -12.89
CA THR A 233 -0.77 11.50 -11.79
C THR A 233 -0.58 12.58 -10.73
N ARG A 234 -1.13 13.78 -10.94
CA ARG A 234 -0.98 14.91 -9.99
C ARG A 234 -1.70 14.62 -8.68
N TYR A 235 -2.90 14.07 -8.75
CA TYR A 235 -3.71 13.68 -7.61
C TYR A 235 -4.23 12.27 -7.80
N LEU A 236 -4.32 11.51 -6.72
CA LEU A 236 -4.84 10.15 -6.72
C LEU A 236 -5.87 9.99 -5.62
N GLY A 237 -7.07 9.54 -6.00
CA GLY A 237 -8.21 9.31 -5.11
C GLY A 237 -8.18 7.93 -4.45
N SER A 238 -7.09 7.64 -3.73
CA SER A 238 -6.74 6.36 -3.11
C SER A 238 -6.35 5.26 -4.12
N GLY A 239 -5.75 4.19 -3.62
CA GLY A 239 -5.33 3.05 -4.45
C GLY A 239 -5.13 1.79 -3.63
N PHE A 240 -4.64 1.91 -2.40
CA PHE A 240 -4.38 0.81 -1.44
C PHE A 240 -3.46 -0.30 -1.98
N GLY A 241 -2.69 -0.03 -3.05
CA GLY A 241 -1.86 -1.00 -3.77
C GLY A 241 -2.39 -1.35 -5.15
N GLY A 242 -3.71 -1.30 -5.39
CA GLY A 242 -4.33 -1.67 -6.66
C GLY A 242 -3.93 -0.80 -7.86
N LYS A 243 -3.30 0.36 -7.62
CA LYS A 243 -2.81 1.28 -8.66
C LYS A 243 -1.26 1.35 -8.71
N LEU A 244 -0.57 0.39 -8.08
CA LEU A 244 0.90 0.33 -8.10
C LEU A 244 1.43 0.05 -9.51
N TRP A 245 0.84 -0.91 -10.19
CA TRP A 245 1.30 -1.39 -11.48
C TRP A 245 0.29 -1.08 -12.58
N PRO A 246 0.74 -0.97 -13.85
CA PRO A 246 -0.17 -0.83 -15.00
C PRO A 246 -1.15 -2.00 -15.12
N TRP A 247 -2.38 -1.70 -15.47
CA TRP A 247 -3.41 -2.68 -15.81
C TRP A 247 -3.81 -2.54 -17.28
N PRO A 248 -4.48 -3.54 -17.88
CA PRO A 248 -4.77 -3.57 -19.32
C PRO A 248 -5.46 -2.34 -19.87
N HIS A 249 -6.28 -1.62 -19.10
CA HIS A 249 -7.05 -0.44 -19.52
C HIS A 249 -6.16 0.71 -20.02
N GLY A 250 -5.04 0.99 -19.34
CA GLY A 250 -4.13 2.06 -19.74
C GLY A 250 -3.49 1.78 -21.10
N LEU A 251 -3.05 0.53 -21.32
CA LEU A 251 -2.46 0.10 -22.59
C LEU A 251 -3.49 0.15 -23.74
N LEU A 252 -4.76 -0.26 -23.49
CA LEU A 252 -5.82 -0.16 -24.48
C LEU A 252 -6.12 1.29 -24.86
N ALA A 253 -6.20 2.19 -23.87
CA ALA A 253 -6.40 3.62 -24.14
C ALA A 253 -5.27 4.19 -25.02
N ALA A 254 -3.99 3.85 -24.70
CA ALA A 254 -2.84 4.29 -25.46
C ALA A 254 -2.81 3.72 -26.89
N ALA A 255 -3.12 2.44 -27.06
CA ALA A 255 -3.18 1.81 -28.39
C ALA A 255 -4.30 2.39 -29.25
N CYS A 256 -5.48 2.64 -28.69
CA CYS A 256 -6.59 3.30 -29.36
C CYS A 256 -6.22 4.73 -29.77
N ALA A 257 -5.58 5.51 -28.88
CA ALA A 257 -5.14 6.87 -29.16
C ALA A 257 -4.10 6.90 -30.30
N ARG A 258 -3.17 5.94 -30.33
CA ARG A 258 -2.20 5.77 -31.44
C ARG A 258 -2.89 5.52 -32.76
N ASN A 259 -3.85 4.59 -32.78
CA ASN A 259 -4.50 4.17 -34.02
C ASN A 259 -5.42 5.26 -34.60
N LEU A 260 -6.12 6.01 -33.73
CA LEU A 260 -7.09 7.03 -34.12
C LEU A 260 -6.48 8.43 -34.26
N ARG A 261 -5.26 8.66 -33.74
CA ARG A 261 -4.67 10.00 -33.67
C ARG A 261 -5.55 11.02 -32.96
N CYS A 262 -6.30 10.58 -31.99
CA CYS A 262 -7.20 11.38 -31.14
C CYS A 262 -6.98 11.02 -29.69
N PRO A 263 -7.22 11.95 -28.73
CA PRO A 263 -7.22 11.61 -27.30
C PRO A 263 -8.31 10.55 -27.02
N VAL A 264 -7.97 9.56 -26.20
CA VAL A 264 -8.90 8.49 -25.79
C VAL A 264 -8.93 8.37 -24.28
N LYS A 265 -10.14 8.39 -23.71
CA LYS A 265 -10.41 8.17 -22.28
C LYS A 265 -11.02 6.78 -22.08
N LEU A 266 -10.44 6.01 -21.16
CA LEU A 266 -10.97 4.76 -20.67
C LEU A 266 -11.05 4.79 -19.15
N VAL A 267 -12.26 4.66 -18.60
CA VAL A 267 -12.52 4.55 -17.17
C VAL A 267 -13.06 3.15 -16.90
N VAL A 268 -12.40 2.44 -16.00
CA VAL A 268 -12.80 1.09 -15.57
C VAL A 268 -14.01 1.22 -14.63
N SER A 269 -15.13 0.56 -14.93
CA SER A 269 -16.30 0.59 -14.05
C SER A 269 -16.02 -0.11 -12.72
N ARG A 270 -16.82 0.21 -11.69
CA ARG A 270 -16.69 -0.47 -10.38
C ARG A 270 -16.79 -1.99 -10.53
N GLN A 271 -17.69 -2.49 -11.35
CA GLN A 271 -17.83 -3.92 -11.60
C GLN A 271 -16.58 -4.53 -12.24
N MET A 272 -15.98 -3.86 -13.22
CA MET A 272 -14.74 -4.32 -13.86
C MET A 272 -13.56 -4.33 -12.89
N MET A 273 -13.56 -3.49 -11.87
CA MET A 273 -12.48 -3.47 -10.85
C MET A 273 -12.41 -4.75 -10.02
N PHE A 274 -13.49 -5.50 -9.90
CA PHE A 274 -13.51 -6.82 -9.26
C PHE A 274 -12.96 -7.94 -10.17
N GLN A 275 -12.63 -7.63 -11.41
CA GLN A 275 -12.32 -8.61 -12.45
C GLN A 275 -10.95 -8.38 -13.08
N SER A 276 -10.67 -7.14 -13.52
CA SER A 276 -9.58 -6.81 -14.43
C SER A 276 -8.47 -5.93 -13.83
N VAL A 277 -8.56 -5.60 -12.56
CA VAL A 277 -7.49 -5.00 -11.76
C VAL A 277 -7.30 -5.84 -10.50
N GLY A 278 -6.11 -5.91 -9.97
CA GLY A 278 -5.73 -6.85 -8.94
C GLY A 278 -6.58 -6.85 -7.65
N HIS A 279 -6.30 -7.81 -6.80
CA HIS A 279 -6.97 -8.04 -5.53
C HIS A 279 -5.99 -8.71 -4.55
N ARG A 280 -6.25 -8.63 -3.23
CA ARG A 280 -5.57 -9.50 -2.27
C ARG A 280 -6.03 -10.95 -2.51
N PRO A 281 -5.12 -11.91 -2.65
CA PRO A 281 -5.50 -13.30 -2.90
C PRO A 281 -6.24 -13.92 -1.71
N ALA A 282 -7.03 -14.97 -1.95
CA ALA A 282 -7.40 -15.89 -0.89
C ALA A 282 -6.15 -16.60 -0.37
N ILE A 283 -6.10 -16.83 0.94
CA ILE A 283 -4.93 -17.37 1.63
C ILE A 283 -5.36 -18.36 2.69
N ASP A 284 -4.76 -19.56 2.68
CA ASP A 284 -4.82 -20.51 3.78
C ASP A 284 -3.46 -20.55 4.48
N GLN A 285 -3.45 -20.48 5.82
CA GLN A 285 -2.23 -20.49 6.62
C GLN A 285 -2.37 -21.48 7.77
N ARG A 286 -1.46 -22.45 7.89
CA ARG A 286 -1.33 -23.28 9.08
C ARG A 286 -0.26 -22.71 9.99
N ILE A 287 -0.61 -22.41 11.23
CA ILE A 287 0.32 -21.96 12.27
C ILE A 287 0.47 -23.04 13.32
N GLN A 288 1.71 -23.43 13.59
CA GLN A 288 2.07 -24.30 14.69
C GLN A 288 2.99 -23.54 15.65
N LEU A 289 2.55 -23.36 16.89
CA LEU A 289 3.32 -22.74 17.96
C LEU A 289 3.55 -23.74 19.08
N ALA A 290 4.75 -23.74 19.64
CA ALA A 290 5.10 -24.49 20.85
C ALA A 290 5.77 -23.60 21.87
N ALA A 291 5.46 -23.82 23.16
CA ALA A 291 6.09 -23.13 24.28
C ALA A 291 6.41 -24.09 25.42
N ASP A 292 7.35 -23.68 26.26
CA ASP A 292 7.57 -24.29 27.57
C ASP A 292 6.46 -23.88 28.57
N ALA A 293 6.51 -24.46 29.75
CA ALA A 293 5.51 -24.20 30.81
C ALA A 293 5.50 -22.73 31.28
N ASP A 294 6.62 -22.02 31.09
CA ASP A 294 6.75 -20.62 31.48
C ASP A 294 6.34 -19.67 30.34
N GLY A 295 5.96 -20.21 29.19
CA GLY A 295 5.51 -19.44 28.01
C GLY A 295 6.65 -18.92 27.12
N LYS A 296 7.87 -19.44 27.24
CA LYS A 296 8.92 -19.16 26.25
C LYS A 296 8.68 -20.02 25.02
N LEU A 297 8.63 -19.40 23.84
CA LEU A 297 8.45 -20.09 22.57
C LEU A 297 9.64 -21.04 22.31
N THR A 298 9.34 -22.27 21.97
CA THR A 298 10.31 -23.29 21.60
C THR A 298 10.28 -23.62 20.13
N ALA A 299 9.16 -23.40 19.45
CA ALA A 299 9.04 -23.53 18.00
C ALA A 299 7.95 -22.66 17.42
N VAL A 300 8.19 -22.19 16.21
CA VAL A 300 7.20 -21.50 15.35
C VAL A 300 7.29 -22.09 13.95
N GLN A 301 6.16 -22.57 13.43
CA GLN A 301 6.02 -22.96 12.03
C GLN A 301 4.83 -22.27 11.41
N GLN A 302 5.04 -21.70 10.22
CA GLN A 302 4.00 -21.10 9.40
C GLN A 302 4.11 -21.67 7.99
N ASP A 303 3.06 -22.33 7.55
CA ASP A 303 2.91 -22.82 6.20
C ASP A 303 1.75 -22.06 5.54
N TYR A 304 1.99 -21.33 4.46
CA TYR A 304 0.93 -20.58 3.76
C TYR A 304 0.83 -20.95 2.30
N ILE A 305 -0.37 -20.87 1.78
CA ILE A 305 -0.68 -21.00 0.35
C ILE A 305 -1.60 -19.85 -0.01
N ASN A 306 -1.24 -19.08 -1.02
CA ASN A 306 -2.16 -18.12 -1.63
C ASN A 306 -2.48 -18.53 -3.07
N HIS A 307 -3.65 -18.10 -3.56
CA HIS A 307 -3.94 -18.31 -4.97
C HIS A 307 -3.15 -17.32 -5.85
N THR A 308 -2.87 -17.74 -7.08
CA THR A 308 -2.35 -16.89 -8.15
C THR A 308 -3.13 -17.13 -9.44
N SER A 309 -2.93 -16.28 -10.46
CA SER A 309 -3.58 -16.42 -11.75
C SER A 309 -3.09 -17.66 -12.52
N MET A 310 -3.74 -17.97 -13.62
CA MET A 310 -3.35 -19.10 -14.48
C MET A 310 -2.02 -18.87 -15.21
N LEU A 311 -1.54 -17.65 -15.30
CA LEU A 311 -0.38 -17.28 -16.12
C LEU A 311 0.79 -16.71 -15.32
N ASP A 312 0.53 -15.74 -14.46
CA ASP A 312 1.54 -15.02 -13.69
C ASP A 312 1.53 -15.45 -12.22
N ASP A 313 2.72 -15.45 -11.62
CA ASP A 313 2.89 -15.78 -10.21
C ASP A 313 2.88 -14.50 -9.36
N TYR A 314 2.06 -14.53 -8.31
CA TYR A 314 2.03 -13.53 -7.27
C TYR A 314 2.08 -14.22 -5.90
N ASP A 315 3.16 -13.98 -5.14
CA ASP A 315 3.32 -14.46 -3.76
C ASP A 315 2.97 -13.34 -2.80
N GLU A 316 1.97 -13.55 -1.94
CA GLU A 316 1.57 -12.55 -0.93
C GLU A 316 2.60 -12.40 0.20
N GLY A 317 3.52 -13.34 0.39
CA GLY A 317 4.61 -13.23 1.36
C GLY A 317 4.17 -13.28 2.83
N CYS A 318 3.13 -14.03 3.18
CA CYS A 318 2.51 -14.03 4.52
C CYS A 318 3.48 -14.37 5.68
N GLY A 319 4.56 -15.06 5.40
CA GLY A 319 5.60 -15.40 6.38
C GLY A 319 6.70 -14.36 6.57
N GLU A 320 6.61 -13.20 5.93
CA GLU A 320 7.69 -12.21 5.89
C GLU A 320 8.05 -11.64 7.27
N VAL A 321 7.05 -11.42 8.14
CA VAL A 321 7.26 -10.83 9.49
C VAL A 321 7.53 -11.86 10.57
N THR A 322 7.12 -13.10 10.39
CA THR A 322 7.22 -14.17 11.39
C THR A 322 8.64 -14.42 11.88
N PRO A 323 9.69 -14.39 11.02
CA PRO A 323 11.07 -14.69 11.42
C PRO A 323 11.67 -13.81 12.50
N PHE A 324 11.21 -12.55 12.64
CA PHE A 324 11.75 -11.58 13.57
C PHE A 324 10.72 -11.04 14.59
N MET A 325 9.46 -11.49 14.49
CA MET A 325 8.40 -10.98 15.35
C MET A 325 8.60 -11.42 16.80
N TYR A 326 8.88 -12.69 17.02
CA TYR A 326 9.12 -13.28 18.32
C TYR A 326 10.38 -14.12 18.35
N SER A 327 11.06 -14.16 19.52
CA SER A 327 12.25 -14.97 19.74
C SER A 327 11.90 -16.46 19.85
N THR A 328 12.52 -17.29 19.01
CA THR A 328 12.45 -18.75 19.11
C THR A 328 13.69 -19.40 18.49
N SER A 329 14.17 -20.50 19.08
CA SER A 329 15.31 -21.23 18.53
C SER A 329 14.96 -22.08 17.30
N ASN A 330 13.69 -22.39 17.11
CA ASN A 330 13.25 -23.26 16.02
C ASN A 330 12.14 -22.58 15.23
N LEU A 331 12.42 -22.31 13.95
CA LEU A 331 11.51 -21.63 13.03
C LEU A 331 11.49 -22.35 11.69
N LEU A 332 10.32 -22.47 11.11
CA LEU A 332 10.13 -22.85 9.71
C LEU A 332 9.00 -22.02 9.10
N VAL A 333 9.28 -21.39 7.99
CA VAL A 333 8.28 -20.68 7.18
C VAL A 333 8.33 -21.25 5.78
N THR A 334 7.17 -21.73 5.28
CA THR A 334 7.05 -22.20 3.90
C THR A 334 5.91 -21.49 3.19
N GLY A 335 6.07 -21.28 1.87
CA GLY A 335 5.07 -20.63 1.02
C GLY A 335 4.78 -21.41 -0.25
N GLY A 336 3.54 -21.40 -0.71
CA GLY A 336 3.12 -22.07 -1.94
C GLY A 336 2.07 -21.26 -2.71
N LEU A 337 2.00 -21.50 -4.03
CA LEU A 337 1.04 -20.85 -4.93
C LEU A 337 0.10 -21.87 -5.54
N ALA A 338 -1.19 -21.55 -5.58
CA ALA A 338 -2.22 -22.39 -6.22
C ALA A 338 -2.89 -21.64 -7.38
N ARG A 339 -2.85 -22.21 -8.60
CA ARG A 339 -3.48 -21.62 -9.80
C ARG A 339 -5.00 -21.57 -9.70
N ARG A 340 -5.58 -20.40 -10.04
CA ARG A 340 -7.04 -20.20 -10.12
C ARG A 340 -7.40 -19.43 -11.39
N ASN A 341 -8.59 -19.70 -11.91
CA ASN A 341 -9.18 -18.95 -13.04
C ASN A 341 -9.80 -17.62 -12.55
N VAL A 342 -8.96 -16.78 -11.96
CA VAL A 342 -9.28 -15.43 -11.49
C VAL A 342 -8.26 -14.44 -12.05
N GLY A 343 -8.55 -13.15 -12.01
CA GLY A 343 -7.59 -12.10 -12.38
C GLY A 343 -6.31 -12.22 -11.56
N ASN A 344 -5.23 -11.57 -12.01
CA ASN A 344 -3.97 -11.65 -11.29
C ASN A 344 -4.06 -10.91 -9.95
N PRO A 345 -3.66 -11.51 -8.81
CA PRO A 345 -3.57 -10.79 -7.54
C PRO A 345 -2.51 -9.70 -7.60
N THR A 346 -2.61 -8.74 -6.68
CA THR A 346 -1.63 -7.66 -6.47
C THR A 346 -1.58 -7.25 -5.00
N ALA A 347 -0.54 -6.52 -4.64
CA ALA A 347 -0.36 -5.98 -3.29
C ALA A 347 -1.57 -5.15 -2.86
N MET A 348 -2.12 -5.46 -1.69
CA MET A 348 -3.11 -4.64 -0.99
C MET A 348 -2.54 -4.22 0.35
N ARG A 349 -2.77 -2.98 0.78
CA ARG A 349 -2.25 -2.31 1.96
C ARG A 349 -1.74 -3.27 3.04
N GLY A 350 -0.41 -3.32 3.26
CA GLY A 350 0.26 -4.27 4.13
C GLY A 350 0.38 -5.70 3.57
N PRO A 351 0.80 -5.88 2.29
CA PRO A 351 0.92 -7.23 1.74
C PRO A 351 1.83 -8.09 2.60
N GLY A 352 1.50 -9.35 2.73
CA GLY A 352 2.23 -10.30 3.57
C GLY A 352 2.06 -10.10 5.07
N ALA A 353 2.34 -8.90 5.58
CA ALA A 353 2.27 -8.62 7.02
C ALA A 353 0.83 -8.64 7.56
N VAL A 354 -0.13 -8.07 6.85
CA VAL A 354 -1.54 -8.07 7.30
C VAL A 354 -2.12 -9.48 7.38
N PRO A 355 -2.08 -10.29 6.33
CA PRO A 355 -2.56 -11.66 6.40
C PRO A 355 -1.71 -12.55 7.33
N GLY A 356 -0.39 -12.39 7.33
CA GLY A 356 0.51 -13.18 8.15
C GLY A 356 0.32 -12.94 9.64
N LEU A 357 0.17 -11.68 10.04
CA LEU A 357 -0.05 -11.33 11.44
C LEU A 357 -1.48 -11.66 11.91
N PHE A 358 -2.48 -11.69 11.02
CA PHE A 358 -3.78 -12.22 11.42
C PHE A 358 -3.63 -13.65 11.96
N ALA A 359 -2.93 -14.52 11.22
CA ALA A 359 -2.74 -15.90 11.63
C ALA A 359 -1.82 -16.03 12.87
N LEU A 360 -0.64 -15.39 12.84
CA LEU A 360 0.35 -15.48 13.91
C LEU A 360 -0.19 -14.91 15.24
N GLU A 361 -0.81 -13.74 15.22
CA GLU A 361 -1.29 -13.06 16.42
C GLU A 361 -2.55 -13.70 17.02
N SER A 362 -3.39 -14.33 16.17
CA SER A 362 -4.49 -15.18 16.64
C SER A 362 -3.95 -16.44 17.32
N ALA A 363 -2.97 -17.13 16.71
CA ALA A 363 -2.33 -18.28 17.30
C ALA A 363 -1.58 -17.95 18.61
N MET A 364 -0.95 -16.78 18.70
CA MET A 364 -0.32 -16.29 19.95
C MET A 364 -1.34 -16.08 21.08
N ASP A 365 -2.53 -15.59 20.76
CA ASP A 365 -3.61 -15.47 21.76
C ASP A 365 -4.14 -16.85 22.19
N GLU A 366 -4.30 -17.79 21.25
CA GLU A 366 -4.68 -19.18 21.55
C GLU A 366 -3.64 -19.87 22.44
N LEU A 367 -2.35 -19.66 22.17
CA LEU A 367 -1.27 -20.17 22.99
C LEU A 367 -1.29 -19.54 24.41
N ALA A 368 -1.56 -18.24 24.53
CA ALA A 368 -1.71 -17.57 25.82
C ALA A 368 -2.84 -18.20 26.66
N ILE A 369 -3.98 -18.48 26.02
CA ILE A 369 -5.10 -19.18 26.68
C ILE A 369 -4.72 -20.58 27.13
N ALA A 370 -4.05 -21.36 26.27
CA ALA A 370 -3.58 -22.71 26.60
C ALA A 370 -2.61 -22.72 27.78
N LEU A 371 -1.76 -21.71 27.88
CA LEU A 371 -0.82 -21.49 28.98
C LEU A 371 -1.46 -20.86 30.23
N LYS A 372 -2.71 -20.41 30.16
CA LYS A 372 -3.38 -19.59 31.19
C LYS A 372 -2.57 -18.33 31.54
N MET A 373 -1.93 -17.75 30.55
CA MET A 373 -1.08 -16.55 30.64
C MET A 373 -1.80 -15.35 30.04
N ASP A 374 -1.54 -14.16 30.55
CA ASP A 374 -2.04 -12.92 29.95
C ASP A 374 -1.45 -12.75 28.53
N PRO A 375 -2.26 -12.44 27.50
CA PRO A 375 -1.80 -12.30 26.13
C PRO A 375 -0.72 -11.23 25.91
N VAL A 376 -0.74 -10.14 26.68
CA VAL A 376 0.31 -9.10 26.65
C VAL A 376 1.59 -9.65 27.24
N GLN A 377 1.51 -10.36 28.38
CA GLN A 377 2.69 -10.94 29.04
C GLN A 377 3.38 -12.00 28.18
N LEU A 378 2.63 -12.83 27.46
CA LEU A 378 3.22 -13.81 26.53
C LEU A 378 4.07 -13.12 25.44
N ARG A 379 3.57 -12.02 24.87
CA ARG A 379 4.26 -11.23 23.85
C ARG A 379 5.51 -10.56 24.40
N LEU A 380 5.42 -9.92 25.56
CA LEU A 380 6.56 -9.28 26.25
C LEU A 380 7.69 -10.28 26.58
N LYS A 381 7.31 -11.51 26.94
CA LYS A 381 8.26 -12.56 27.29
C LYS A 381 9.07 -13.06 26.09
N ASN A 382 8.49 -13.00 24.92
CA ASN A 382 9.10 -13.53 23.69
C ASN A 382 9.68 -12.45 22.77
N GLU A 383 9.93 -11.27 23.30
CA GLU A 383 10.57 -10.18 22.57
C GLU A 383 12.00 -10.53 22.17
N PRO A 384 12.37 -10.49 20.87
CA PRO A 384 13.72 -10.76 20.40
C PRO A 384 14.67 -9.58 20.68
N ALA A 385 15.93 -9.87 20.98
CA ALA A 385 16.97 -8.86 21.17
C ALA A 385 17.59 -8.37 19.83
N LEU A 386 17.51 -9.19 18.80
CA LEU A 386 18.00 -8.92 17.44
C LEU A 386 17.12 -9.66 16.42
N ASP A 387 17.27 -9.37 15.15
CA ASP A 387 16.70 -10.16 14.08
C ASP A 387 17.44 -11.50 14.00
N GLU A 388 16.82 -12.54 14.57
CA GLU A 388 17.42 -13.86 14.70
C GLU A 388 17.56 -14.59 13.36
N SER A 389 16.85 -14.16 12.31
CA SER A 389 16.95 -14.78 11.00
C SER A 389 18.14 -14.25 10.20
N LEU A 390 18.45 -12.98 10.34
CA LEU A 390 19.58 -12.33 9.69
C LEU A 390 20.80 -12.25 10.60
N ASN A 391 20.63 -12.49 11.91
CA ASN A 391 21.63 -12.33 12.95
C ASN A 391 22.25 -10.92 12.97
N ILE A 392 21.37 -9.88 12.86
CA ILE A 392 21.76 -8.47 12.87
C ILE A 392 20.90 -7.69 13.88
N PRO A 393 21.40 -6.56 14.40
CA PRO A 393 20.60 -5.71 15.27
C PRO A 393 19.44 -5.05 14.52
N PHE A 394 18.36 -4.75 15.24
CA PHE A 394 17.36 -3.81 14.78
C PHE A 394 17.92 -2.39 14.81
N SER A 395 17.55 -1.55 13.83
CA SER A 395 17.94 -0.13 13.85
C SER A 395 17.26 0.62 15.00
N SER A 396 16.02 0.26 15.27
CA SER A 396 15.18 0.81 16.34
C SER A 396 14.02 -0.16 16.56
N ARG A 397 13.76 -0.56 17.82
CA ARG A 397 12.66 -1.46 18.17
C ARG A 397 12.13 -1.17 19.58
N HIS A 398 10.88 -0.67 19.67
CA HIS A 398 10.22 -0.34 20.93
C HIS A 398 8.87 -1.09 21.08
N MET A 399 8.81 -2.34 20.60
CA MET A 399 7.61 -3.19 20.66
C MET A 399 7.11 -3.36 22.10
N LYS A 400 8.04 -3.58 23.06
CA LYS A 400 7.66 -3.68 24.48
C LYS A 400 6.94 -2.44 24.97
N GLU A 401 7.41 -1.27 24.58
CA GLU A 401 6.81 0.00 24.97
C GLU A 401 5.45 0.19 24.27
N CYS A 402 5.33 -0.18 22.98
CA CYS A 402 4.03 -0.19 22.30
C CYS A 402 3.00 -1.04 23.05
N LEU A 403 3.38 -2.23 23.50
CA LEU A 403 2.51 -3.13 24.27
C LEU A 403 2.14 -2.56 25.66
N THR A 404 3.12 -2.02 26.37
CA THR A 404 2.88 -1.52 27.75
C THR A 404 2.10 -0.22 27.77
N VAL A 405 2.45 0.75 26.92
CA VAL A 405 1.70 2.02 26.78
C VAL A 405 0.30 1.77 26.23
N GLY A 406 0.17 0.86 25.25
CA GLY A 406 -1.14 0.46 24.72
C GLY A 406 -2.02 -0.20 25.77
N ALA A 407 -1.47 -1.11 26.56
CA ALA A 407 -2.20 -1.77 27.66
C ALA A 407 -2.66 -0.76 28.73
N GLU A 408 -1.81 0.20 29.09
CA GLU A 408 -2.15 1.26 30.04
C GLU A 408 -3.29 2.12 29.52
N LYS A 409 -3.17 2.68 28.30
CA LYS A 409 -4.18 3.54 27.66
C LYS A 409 -5.52 2.82 27.44
N PHE A 410 -5.46 1.55 27.05
CA PHE A 410 -6.64 0.72 26.89
C PHE A 410 -7.31 0.38 28.22
N GLY A 411 -6.55 0.37 29.32
CA GLY A 411 -6.99 -0.05 30.65
C GLY A 411 -7.00 -1.57 30.81
N TRP A 412 -6.05 -2.27 30.13
CA TRP A 412 -5.94 -3.72 30.05
C TRP A 412 -5.91 -4.42 31.40
N SER A 413 -5.38 -3.80 32.44
CA SER A 413 -5.34 -4.35 33.81
C SER A 413 -6.73 -4.68 34.37
N ARG A 414 -7.81 -4.14 33.80
CA ARG A 414 -9.19 -4.45 34.18
C ARG A 414 -9.78 -5.63 33.43
N ARG A 415 -9.02 -6.22 32.49
CA ARG A 415 -9.48 -7.39 31.75
C ARG A 415 -9.56 -8.60 32.68
N THR A 416 -10.70 -9.24 32.69
CA THR A 416 -10.88 -10.54 33.36
C THR A 416 -10.60 -11.64 32.33
N PRO A 417 -9.81 -12.70 32.64
CA PRO A 417 -9.43 -13.71 31.65
C PRO A 417 -10.61 -14.62 31.25
N GLN A 418 -11.67 -14.66 32.04
CA GLN A 418 -12.80 -15.54 31.78
C GLN A 418 -13.67 -15.02 30.63
N VAL A 419 -13.94 -15.90 29.67
CA VAL A 419 -14.78 -15.63 28.50
C VAL A 419 -16.19 -15.17 28.93
N GLY A 420 -16.70 -14.11 28.30
CA GLY A 420 -18.02 -13.58 28.48
C GLY A 420 -18.28 -12.93 29.87
N SER A 421 -17.24 -12.77 30.70
CA SER A 421 -17.38 -12.25 32.06
C SER A 421 -17.53 -10.74 32.14
N MET A 422 -17.03 -10.00 31.14
CA MET A 422 -17.07 -8.53 31.14
C MET A 422 -18.41 -8.03 30.60
N LYS A 423 -19.05 -7.15 31.35
CA LYS A 423 -20.35 -6.57 30.98
C LYS A 423 -20.35 -5.05 31.17
N ARG A 424 -21.04 -4.35 30.28
CA ARG A 424 -21.33 -2.91 30.37
C ARG A 424 -22.67 -2.62 29.69
N ASP A 425 -23.59 -1.99 30.42
CA ASP A 425 -24.91 -1.57 29.90
C ASP A 425 -25.71 -2.70 29.24
N GLY A 426 -25.64 -3.91 29.81
CA GLY A 426 -26.30 -5.11 29.25
C GLY A 426 -25.56 -5.81 28.12
N LEU A 427 -24.51 -5.20 27.59
CA LEU A 427 -23.68 -5.78 26.51
C LEU A 427 -22.55 -6.65 27.09
N THR A 428 -22.22 -7.73 26.40
CA THR A 428 -21.00 -8.49 26.68
C THR A 428 -19.81 -7.80 25.99
N LEU A 429 -18.77 -7.53 26.77
CA LEU A 429 -17.53 -6.96 26.24
C LEU A 429 -16.50 -8.05 25.97
N GLY A 430 -15.76 -7.91 24.85
CA GLY A 430 -14.57 -8.66 24.56
C GLY A 430 -13.38 -7.77 24.34
N TRP A 431 -12.21 -8.12 24.90
CA TRP A 431 -10.96 -7.38 24.77
C TRP A 431 -9.88 -8.29 24.17
N GLY A 432 -9.29 -7.84 23.05
CA GLY A 432 -8.23 -8.51 22.34
C GLY A 432 -7.02 -7.62 22.10
N VAL A 433 -5.87 -8.22 21.89
CA VAL A 433 -4.61 -7.56 21.59
C VAL A 433 -3.88 -8.26 20.45
N ALA A 434 -3.18 -7.50 19.63
CA ALA A 434 -2.22 -7.97 18.66
C ALA A 434 -1.00 -7.03 18.63
N ALA A 435 0.18 -7.59 18.40
CA ALA A 435 1.36 -6.83 18.00
C ALA A 435 1.37 -6.67 16.48
N CYS A 436 2.08 -5.67 15.96
CA CYS A 436 2.22 -5.49 14.52
C CYS A 436 3.60 -4.97 14.14
N SER A 437 4.02 -5.29 12.93
CA SER A 437 5.25 -4.81 12.34
C SER A 437 5.08 -4.57 10.85
N TRP A 438 5.89 -3.67 10.30
CA TRP A 438 5.97 -3.41 8.87
C TRP A 438 7.38 -3.05 8.46
N LEU A 439 7.85 -3.58 7.33
CA LEU A 439 9.17 -3.32 6.76
C LEU A 439 9.38 -1.81 6.53
N ALA A 440 10.44 -1.25 7.08
CA ALA A 440 10.90 0.09 6.79
C ALA A 440 12.10 0.04 5.83
N ALA A 441 11.99 0.73 4.70
CA ALA A 441 13.04 0.73 3.70
C ALA A 441 13.14 2.09 2.99
N ARG A 442 14.22 2.28 2.25
CA ARG A 442 14.39 3.37 1.30
C ARG A 442 14.57 2.82 -0.10
N ILE A 443 13.97 3.49 -1.06
CA ILE A 443 14.21 3.32 -2.50
C ILE A 443 15.10 4.47 -2.96
N GLU A 444 16.02 4.22 -3.86
CA GLU A 444 16.84 5.26 -4.49
C GLU A 444 15.95 6.39 -5.02
N THR A 445 16.30 7.62 -4.67
CA THR A 445 15.46 8.79 -4.94
C THR A 445 16.32 10.00 -5.28
N GLU A 446 15.86 10.79 -6.24
CA GLU A 446 16.43 12.08 -6.60
C GLU A 446 15.35 13.17 -6.48
N ALA A 447 15.72 14.35 -6.01
CA ALA A 447 14.85 15.52 -5.92
C ALA A 447 15.59 16.78 -6.32
N THR A 448 14.87 17.80 -6.79
CA THR A 448 15.40 19.14 -7.04
C THR A 448 14.69 20.18 -6.19
N VAL A 449 15.43 21.15 -5.70
CA VAL A 449 14.90 22.36 -5.04
C VAL A 449 15.43 23.59 -5.75
N GLU A 450 14.56 24.51 -6.08
CA GLU A 450 14.85 25.79 -6.71
C GLU A 450 14.41 26.92 -5.77
N LEU A 451 15.32 27.83 -5.45
CA LEU A 451 15.05 29.05 -4.69
C LEU A 451 14.87 30.22 -5.68
N LEU A 452 13.72 30.88 -5.62
CA LEU A 452 13.28 31.86 -6.62
C LEU A 452 13.48 33.30 -6.14
N GLN A 453 13.70 34.20 -7.09
CA GLN A 453 13.97 35.63 -6.81
C GLN A 453 12.79 36.34 -6.11
N ASP A 454 11.57 35.84 -6.27
CA ASP A 454 10.38 36.35 -5.56
C ASP A 454 10.29 35.92 -4.08
N GLY A 455 11.25 35.13 -3.61
CA GLY A 455 11.31 34.60 -2.24
C GLY A 455 10.48 33.34 -2.02
N SER A 456 10.00 32.72 -3.06
CA SER A 456 9.39 31.37 -3.03
C SER A 456 10.43 30.28 -3.33
N ALA A 457 10.03 29.04 -3.15
CA ALA A 457 10.80 27.87 -3.59
C ALA A 457 9.93 26.91 -4.38
N ARG A 458 10.56 26.11 -5.22
CA ARG A 458 9.94 24.99 -5.92
C ARG A 458 10.70 23.71 -5.59
N VAL A 459 9.97 22.63 -5.27
CA VAL A 459 10.55 21.28 -5.06
C VAL A 459 9.87 20.28 -5.96
N ALA A 460 10.67 19.42 -6.60
CA ALA A 460 10.18 18.45 -7.57
C ALA A 460 10.77 17.05 -7.37
N CYS A 461 9.91 16.03 -7.48
CA CYS A 461 10.27 14.61 -7.42
C CYS A 461 9.22 13.77 -8.14
N GLY A 462 9.61 12.72 -8.86
CA GLY A 462 8.73 11.82 -9.63
C GLY A 462 7.99 10.79 -8.75
N THR A 463 7.59 11.16 -7.53
CA THR A 463 6.74 10.36 -6.63
C THR A 463 5.29 10.86 -6.67
N GLN A 464 4.36 10.22 -5.95
CA GLN A 464 2.94 10.54 -5.94
C GLN A 464 2.41 10.73 -4.52
N ASP A 465 1.35 11.54 -4.33
CA ASP A 465 0.56 11.59 -3.09
C ASP A 465 -0.73 10.78 -3.27
N ILE A 466 -0.83 9.67 -2.54
CA ILE A 466 -2.00 8.79 -2.53
C ILE A 466 -2.97 9.08 -1.37
N GLY A 467 -2.81 10.24 -0.72
CA GLY A 467 -3.55 10.64 0.48
C GLY A 467 -2.69 10.79 1.73
N GLY A 468 -1.39 10.44 1.65
CA GLY A 468 -0.43 10.47 2.76
C GLY A 468 0.06 11.85 3.18
N GLY A 469 -0.21 12.91 2.38
CA GLY A 469 0.24 14.27 2.65
C GLY A 469 1.66 14.57 2.17
N THR A 470 2.14 13.87 1.16
CA THR A 470 3.49 14.00 0.58
C THR A 470 3.78 15.43 0.15
N TYR A 471 2.82 16.14 -0.47
CA TYR A 471 2.93 17.55 -0.82
C TYR A 471 3.36 18.41 0.39
N THR A 472 2.65 18.24 1.52
CA THR A 472 2.89 19.02 2.73
C THR A 472 4.23 18.66 3.39
N VAL A 473 4.55 17.36 3.46
CA VAL A 473 5.82 16.93 4.07
C VAL A 473 7.03 17.42 3.27
N MET A 474 6.99 17.39 1.94
CA MET A 474 8.07 17.97 1.11
C MET A 474 8.25 19.46 1.37
N ALA A 475 7.16 20.22 1.41
CA ALA A 475 7.21 21.65 1.73
C ALA A 475 7.77 21.89 3.15
N GLN A 476 7.39 21.07 4.15
CA GLN A 476 7.94 21.18 5.51
C GLN A 476 9.46 20.93 5.55
N VAL A 477 9.99 19.96 4.78
CA VAL A 477 11.43 19.68 4.71
C VAL A 477 12.19 20.85 4.08
N VAL A 478 11.69 21.41 2.98
CA VAL A 478 12.30 22.59 2.34
C VAL A 478 12.23 23.79 3.28
N SER A 479 11.07 24.05 3.91
CA SER A 479 10.88 25.12 4.88
C SER A 479 11.82 24.99 6.08
N HIS A 480 12.03 23.79 6.58
CA HIS A 480 12.95 23.50 7.68
C HIS A 480 14.39 23.92 7.35
N GLU A 481 14.86 23.60 6.16
CA GLU A 481 16.24 23.86 5.75
C GLU A 481 16.47 25.32 5.33
N THR A 482 15.49 25.94 4.66
CA THR A 482 15.66 27.25 4.03
C THR A 482 15.05 28.42 4.81
N GLY A 483 14.11 28.11 5.72
CA GLY A 483 13.31 29.11 6.43
C GLY A 483 12.22 29.75 5.59
N ILE A 484 12.02 29.33 4.33
CA ILE A 484 10.92 29.80 3.49
C ILE A 484 9.60 29.25 4.04
N PRO A 485 8.56 30.09 4.24
CA PRO A 485 7.27 29.61 4.75
C PRO A 485 6.65 28.53 3.86
N VAL A 486 6.03 27.50 4.47
CA VAL A 486 5.43 26.34 3.77
C VAL A 486 4.46 26.75 2.66
N ASN A 487 3.69 27.83 2.86
CA ASN A 487 2.73 28.35 1.88
C ASN A 487 3.37 29.10 0.69
N ARG A 488 4.69 29.27 0.70
CA ARG A 488 5.48 29.84 -0.42
C ARG A 488 6.35 28.78 -1.12
N ILE A 489 6.08 27.52 -0.88
CA ILE A 489 6.80 26.41 -1.50
C ILE A 489 5.85 25.69 -2.47
N ASP A 490 6.16 25.77 -3.76
CA ASP A 490 5.49 25.02 -4.81
C ASP A 490 6.05 23.59 -4.86
N VAL A 491 5.16 22.61 -4.72
CA VAL A 491 5.53 21.18 -4.73
C VAL A 491 5.01 20.52 -6.00
N VAL A 492 5.91 19.94 -6.77
CA VAL A 492 5.60 19.30 -8.05
C VAL A 492 5.86 17.81 -7.96
N LEU A 493 4.78 17.01 -8.03
CA LEU A 493 4.79 15.55 -7.95
C LEU A 493 4.04 14.93 -9.13
N GLY A 494 4.10 13.59 -9.22
CA GLY A 494 3.24 12.77 -10.07
C GLY A 494 3.45 12.99 -11.56
N ASP A 495 4.69 13.12 -11.99
CA ASP A 495 5.07 13.24 -13.40
C ASP A 495 6.36 12.45 -13.64
N SER A 496 6.33 11.53 -14.58
CA SER A 496 7.46 10.66 -14.89
C SER A 496 8.64 11.37 -15.55
N SER A 497 8.48 12.65 -15.92
CA SER A 497 9.56 13.50 -16.44
C SER A 497 10.39 14.20 -15.36
N LEU A 498 9.93 14.17 -14.10
CA LEU A 498 10.62 14.73 -12.95
C LEU A 498 11.77 13.82 -12.50
N PRO A 499 12.69 14.32 -11.64
CA PRO A 499 13.73 13.48 -11.05
C PRO A 499 13.16 12.19 -10.46
N PRO A 500 13.80 11.02 -10.66
CA PRO A 500 13.24 9.74 -10.23
C PRO A 500 12.91 9.70 -8.75
N GLY A 501 11.68 9.32 -8.42
CA GLY A 501 11.16 9.20 -7.07
C GLY A 501 10.66 7.81 -6.74
N PRO A 502 10.41 7.50 -5.45
CA PRO A 502 9.95 6.21 -5.03
C PRO A 502 8.50 5.97 -5.46
N ILE A 503 8.14 4.70 -5.58
CA ILE A 503 6.74 4.27 -5.69
C ILE A 503 5.99 4.66 -4.40
N SER A 504 4.69 4.96 -4.52
CA SER A 504 3.80 5.20 -3.37
C SER A 504 3.19 3.88 -2.90
N GLY A 505 4.05 2.99 -2.39
CA GLY A 505 3.75 1.68 -1.85
C GLY A 505 4.77 1.30 -0.78
N GLY A 506 4.49 0.26 0.02
CA GLY A 506 5.36 -0.22 1.08
C GLY A 506 5.61 0.77 2.21
N SER A 507 4.88 1.90 2.26
CA SER A 507 5.09 3.00 3.21
C SER A 507 6.49 3.65 3.11
N TRP A 508 7.15 3.56 1.96
CA TRP A 508 8.56 3.94 1.78
C TRP A 508 8.78 5.38 1.29
N VAL A 509 7.73 6.08 0.82
CA VAL A 509 7.86 7.43 0.24
C VAL A 509 8.55 8.41 1.20
N THR A 510 8.06 8.54 2.43
CA THR A 510 8.61 9.49 3.40
C THR A 510 10.08 9.20 3.71
N ALA A 511 10.43 7.94 4.02
CA ALA A 511 11.79 7.55 4.35
C ALA A 511 12.77 7.74 3.18
N SER A 512 12.32 7.57 1.94
CA SER A 512 13.14 7.67 0.70
C SER A 512 13.28 9.11 0.22
N MET A 513 12.16 9.83 0.14
CA MET A 513 12.07 11.15 -0.49
C MET A 513 12.64 12.25 0.41
N THR A 514 12.38 12.21 1.74
CA THR A 514 12.76 13.31 2.62
C THR A 514 14.27 13.57 2.72
N PRO A 515 15.16 12.56 2.77
CA PRO A 515 16.60 12.83 2.73
C PRO A 515 17.07 13.38 1.37
N ALA A 516 16.48 13.00 0.25
CA ALA A 516 16.79 13.56 -1.05
C ALA A 516 16.36 15.04 -1.14
N VAL A 517 15.16 15.38 -0.66
CA VAL A 517 14.67 16.76 -0.61
C VAL A 517 15.50 17.62 0.34
N LEU A 518 15.90 17.09 1.50
CA LEU A 518 16.78 17.78 2.44
C LEU A 518 18.13 18.11 1.78
N ALA A 519 18.76 17.13 1.14
CA ALA A 519 20.03 17.32 0.42
C ALA A 519 19.88 18.31 -0.74
N ALA A 520 18.75 18.27 -1.47
CA ALA A 520 18.48 19.24 -2.54
C ALA A 520 18.34 20.65 -2.00
N ALA A 521 17.61 20.86 -0.89
CA ALA A 521 17.46 22.16 -0.24
C ALA A 521 18.80 22.70 0.27
N GLN A 522 19.64 21.85 0.89
CA GLN A 522 21.00 22.20 1.31
C GLN A 522 21.88 22.62 0.13
N ASN A 523 21.80 21.90 -0.99
CA ASN A 523 22.59 22.23 -2.17
C ASN A 523 22.08 23.51 -2.85
N ALA A 524 20.77 23.77 -2.86
CA ALA A 524 20.22 25.05 -3.31
C ALA A 524 20.66 26.21 -2.40
N GLY A 525 20.67 26.01 -1.08
CA GLY A 525 21.23 26.97 -0.10
C GLY A 525 22.71 27.24 -0.37
N LYS A 526 23.52 26.20 -0.60
CA LYS A 526 24.94 26.38 -0.98
C LYS A 526 25.12 27.17 -2.27
N ALA A 527 24.27 26.94 -3.28
CA ALA A 527 24.29 27.71 -4.53
C ALA A 527 23.94 29.19 -4.31
N LEU A 528 22.98 29.49 -3.42
CA LEU A 528 22.64 30.85 -3.01
C LEU A 528 23.82 31.50 -2.30
N LEU A 529 24.48 30.86 -1.34
CA LEU A 529 25.65 31.35 -0.63
C LEU A 529 26.81 31.62 -1.60
N LEU A 530 26.98 30.71 -2.59
CA LEU A 530 28.00 30.93 -3.63
C LEU A 530 27.71 32.16 -4.50
N ALA A 531 26.43 32.39 -4.83
CA ALA A 531 26.01 33.61 -5.52
C ALA A 531 26.31 34.85 -4.67
N ALA A 532 26.05 34.81 -3.36
CA ALA A 532 26.31 35.92 -2.44
C ALA A 532 27.78 36.30 -2.38
N ILE A 533 28.74 35.36 -2.36
CA ILE A 533 30.18 35.64 -2.25
C ILE A 533 30.86 36.00 -3.59
N LYS A 534 30.19 35.73 -4.72
CA LYS A 534 30.74 35.99 -6.05
C LYS A 534 30.18 37.25 -6.74
N SER A 535 29.04 37.77 -6.30
CA SER A 535 28.33 38.84 -7.00
C SER A 535 28.85 40.22 -6.60
N ASN A 536 29.18 41.04 -7.59
CA ASN A 536 29.54 42.45 -7.37
C ASN A 536 28.35 43.19 -6.73
N GLY A 537 28.63 43.97 -5.68
CA GLY A 537 27.59 44.70 -4.92
C GLY A 537 27.00 43.88 -3.74
N SER A 538 27.34 42.60 -3.62
CA SER A 538 26.96 41.82 -2.45
C SER A 538 27.80 42.23 -1.21
N PRO A 539 27.18 42.38 -0.04
CA PRO A 539 27.94 42.66 1.21
C PRO A 539 28.81 41.44 1.63
N PHE A 540 28.63 40.28 1.00
CA PHE A 540 29.41 39.07 1.23
C PHE A 540 30.49 38.81 0.17
N LEU A 541 30.69 39.72 -0.79
CA LEU A 541 31.70 39.58 -1.83
C LEU A 541 33.06 39.26 -1.26
N GLY A 542 33.70 38.19 -1.75
CA GLY A 542 35.02 37.76 -1.32
C GLY A 542 35.11 37.10 0.05
N LYS A 543 33.99 36.92 0.76
CA LYS A 543 33.93 36.08 1.96
C LYS A 543 34.06 34.61 1.58
N LYS A 544 34.46 33.78 2.53
CA LYS A 544 34.41 32.31 2.33
C LYS A 544 32.96 31.81 2.55
N GLN A 545 32.58 30.80 1.82
CA GLN A 545 31.24 30.20 1.94
C GLN A 545 30.99 29.66 3.36
N GLU A 546 32.02 29.16 4.05
CA GLU A 546 31.96 28.66 5.41
C GLU A 546 31.68 29.75 6.48
N ASP A 547 31.92 31.04 6.16
CA ASP A 547 31.71 32.18 7.06
C ASP A 547 30.26 32.71 7.02
N ILE A 548 29.46 32.26 6.05
CA ILE A 548 28.08 32.71 5.88
C ILE A 548 27.11 31.54 5.96
N GLU A 549 25.88 31.84 6.28
CA GLU A 549 24.78 30.83 6.40
C GLU A 549 23.46 31.38 5.88
N LEU A 550 22.58 30.49 5.44
CA LEU A 550 21.17 30.77 5.13
C LEU A 550 20.33 30.39 6.35
N VAL A 551 19.63 31.35 6.94
CA VAL A 551 18.74 31.12 8.09
C VAL A 551 17.49 31.96 7.90
N ASP A 552 16.32 31.35 8.05
CA ASP A 552 15.00 31.98 7.91
C ASP A 552 14.89 32.84 6.63
N GLY A 553 15.34 32.30 5.47
CA GLY A 553 15.30 32.95 4.17
C GLY A 553 16.30 34.13 3.99
N THR A 554 17.25 34.28 4.92
CA THR A 554 18.21 35.38 4.99
C THR A 554 19.64 34.86 4.99
N VAL A 555 20.51 35.42 4.16
CA VAL A 555 21.96 35.16 4.16
C VAL A 555 22.62 36.09 5.16
N ARG A 556 23.40 35.54 6.09
CA ARG A 556 24.10 36.29 7.13
C ARG A 556 25.49 35.74 7.45
N LEU A 557 26.32 36.52 8.15
CA LEU A 557 27.56 36.00 8.72
C LEU A 557 27.27 35.07 9.89
N LYS A 558 27.95 33.94 9.97
CA LYS A 558 27.83 33.02 11.10
C LYS A 558 28.20 33.68 12.41
N GLY A 559 27.38 33.49 13.42
CA GLY A 559 27.62 34.05 14.78
C GLY A 559 27.35 35.53 14.95
N GLN A 560 26.88 36.23 13.94
CA GLN A 560 26.53 37.65 14.01
C GLN A 560 25.00 37.84 13.97
N GLY A 561 24.33 37.70 15.07
CA GLY A 561 22.94 38.11 15.32
C GLY A 561 21.94 37.93 14.17
N THR A 562 20.94 38.82 14.11
CA THR A 562 19.82 38.75 13.12
C THR A 562 20.07 39.62 11.87
N ALA A 563 21.16 40.40 11.81
CA ALA A 563 21.46 41.24 10.64
C ALA A 563 21.92 40.38 9.47
N GLY A 564 21.15 40.38 8.37
CA GLY A 564 21.45 39.63 7.16
C GLY A 564 20.75 40.26 5.95
N VAL A 565 20.99 39.65 4.76
CA VAL A 565 20.42 40.08 3.49
C VAL A 565 19.42 39.06 3.03
N PRO A 566 18.16 39.43 2.73
CA PRO A 566 17.18 38.47 2.20
C PRO A 566 17.68 37.77 0.94
N MET A 567 17.31 36.49 0.75
CA MET A 567 17.70 35.74 -0.44
C MET A 567 17.23 36.41 -1.74
N THR A 568 16.08 37.10 -1.72
CA THR A 568 15.53 37.87 -2.85
C THR A 568 16.48 38.96 -3.32
N GLU A 569 17.11 39.65 -2.37
CA GLU A 569 18.09 40.71 -2.66
C GLU A 569 19.40 40.12 -3.18
N ILE A 570 19.88 39.02 -2.59
CA ILE A 570 21.07 38.29 -3.09
C ILE A 570 20.87 37.86 -4.54
N LEU A 571 19.72 37.23 -4.88
CA LEU A 571 19.41 36.82 -6.25
C LEU A 571 19.30 38.01 -7.22
N THR A 572 18.77 39.14 -6.73
CA THR A 572 18.70 40.37 -7.51
C THR A 572 20.08 40.93 -7.78
N ILE A 573 20.95 41.02 -6.77
CA ILE A 573 22.35 41.47 -6.89
C ILE A 573 23.13 40.53 -7.83
N ALA A 574 22.90 39.22 -7.72
CA ALA A 574 23.52 38.23 -8.58
C ALA A 574 22.98 38.25 -10.02
N ASN A 575 21.90 38.98 -10.31
CA ASN A 575 21.21 39.05 -11.59
C ASN A 575 20.77 37.66 -12.09
N VAL A 576 20.27 36.80 -11.19
CA VAL A 576 19.73 35.48 -11.52
C VAL A 576 18.31 35.36 -11.02
N LYS A 577 17.44 34.69 -11.78
CA LYS A 577 16.03 34.45 -11.43
C LYS A 577 15.88 33.39 -10.34
N SER A 578 16.81 32.45 -10.29
CA SER A 578 16.79 31.36 -9.33
C SER A 578 18.17 30.72 -9.15
N VAL A 579 18.31 29.97 -8.08
CA VAL A 579 19.40 29.00 -7.90
C VAL A 579 18.79 27.64 -7.54
N SER A 580 19.43 26.55 -7.95
CA SER A 580 18.90 25.22 -7.74
C SER A 580 19.92 24.26 -7.10
N GLY A 581 19.40 23.24 -6.44
CA GLY A 581 20.17 22.13 -5.93
C GLY A 581 19.49 20.80 -6.22
N THR A 582 20.28 19.78 -6.52
CA THR A 582 19.83 18.39 -6.64
C THR A 582 20.30 17.62 -5.41
N GLY A 583 19.45 16.74 -4.91
CA GLY A 583 19.76 15.84 -3.81
C GLY A 583 19.40 14.41 -4.15
N LYS A 584 20.21 13.47 -3.64
CA LYS A 584 20.02 12.02 -3.82
C LYS A 584 19.94 11.32 -2.48
N SER A 585 19.21 10.22 -2.44
CA SER A 585 19.10 9.29 -1.32
C SER A 585 19.27 7.89 -1.85
N ASP A 586 20.27 7.16 -1.30
CA ASP A 586 20.51 5.78 -1.66
C ASP A 586 19.41 4.86 -1.10
N GLY A 587 19.10 3.78 -1.84
CA GLY A 587 18.19 2.73 -1.39
C GLY A 587 18.80 1.86 -0.26
N THR A 588 17.94 1.30 0.57
CA THR A 588 18.30 0.23 1.53
C THR A 588 17.67 -1.10 1.16
N PHE A 589 16.66 -1.08 0.30
CA PHE A 589 15.94 -2.29 -0.13
C PHE A 589 16.84 -3.16 -1.02
N GLY A 590 16.82 -4.49 -0.76
CA GLY A 590 17.62 -5.45 -1.54
C GLY A 590 19.12 -5.42 -1.26
N ALA A 591 19.58 -4.73 -0.22
CA ALA A 591 20.98 -4.76 0.17
C ALA A 591 21.41 -6.19 0.53
N SER A 592 22.47 -6.69 -0.11
CA SER A 592 22.95 -8.07 0.08
C SER A 592 23.45 -8.37 1.50
N LYS A 593 23.86 -7.35 2.25
CA LYS A 593 24.31 -7.44 3.65
C LYS A 593 23.86 -6.18 4.40
N PRO A 594 22.61 -6.11 4.86
CA PRO A 594 22.16 -4.98 5.66
C PRO A 594 22.86 -4.97 7.02
N LYS A 595 23.22 -3.79 7.51
CA LYS A 595 23.80 -3.62 8.86
C LYS A 595 22.76 -3.73 9.96
N PHE A 596 21.51 -3.35 9.64
CA PHE A 596 20.37 -3.31 10.54
C PHE A 596 19.14 -3.91 9.88
N SER A 597 18.29 -4.50 10.69
CA SER A 597 16.93 -4.87 10.33
C SER A 597 16.01 -3.67 10.60
N PHE A 598 15.38 -3.13 9.54
CA PHE A 598 14.58 -1.90 9.58
C PHE A 598 13.10 -2.20 9.57
N HIS A 599 12.40 -1.88 10.64
CA HIS A 599 10.95 -2.07 10.74
C HIS A 599 10.29 -0.97 11.57
N SER A 600 9.02 -0.69 11.28
CA SER A 600 8.13 -0.03 12.23
C SER A 600 7.42 -1.09 13.06
N TYR A 601 7.06 -0.75 14.31
CA TYR A 601 6.42 -1.65 15.26
C TYR A 601 5.18 -1.03 15.88
N GLY A 602 4.27 -1.86 16.37
CA GLY A 602 3.09 -1.37 17.06
C GLY A 602 2.37 -2.43 17.86
N ALA A 603 1.43 -1.96 18.68
CA ALA A 603 0.49 -2.79 19.40
C ALA A 603 -0.92 -2.23 19.25
N GLN A 604 -1.89 -3.12 19.03
CA GLN A 604 -3.28 -2.79 18.76
C GLN A 604 -4.19 -3.53 19.74
N PHE A 605 -5.04 -2.79 20.42
CA PHE A 605 -6.00 -3.29 21.39
C PHE A 605 -7.40 -2.99 20.89
N ALA A 606 -8.27 -3.99 20.84
CA ALA A 606 -9.64 -3.85 20.37
C ALA A 606 -10.65 -4.25 21.46
N GLU A 607 -11.72 -3.48 21.55
CA GLU A 607 -12.92 -3.81 22.31
C GLU A 607 -14.06 -4.10 21.34
N VAL A 608 -14.71 -5.25 21.53
CA VAL A 608 -15.97 -5.56 20.86
C VAL A 608 -17.12 -5.61 21.87
N THR A 609 -18.30 -5.27 21.41
CA THR A 609 -19.57 -5.45 22.15
C THR A 609 -20.40 -6.52 21.45
N TRP A 610 -20.91 -7.48 22.21
CA TRP A 610 -21.75 -8.56 21.72
C TRP A 610 -23.10 -8.58 22.41
N GLN A 611 -24.16 -8.58 21.62
CA GLN A 611 -25.55 -8.66 22.06
C GLN A 611 -26.23 -9.83 21.33
N PRO A 612 -26.23 -11.04 21.94
CA PRO A 612 -26.72 -12.26 21.26
C PRO A 612 -28.22 -12.21 20.97
N GLU A 613 -29.01 -11.49 21.76
CA GLU A 613 -30.46 -11.41 21.61
C GLU A 613 -30.91 -10.82 20.27
N ILE A 614 -30.08 -10.01 19.66
CA ILE A 614 -30.33 -9.38 18.36
C ILE A 614 -29.19 -9.65 17.36
N ALA A 615 -28.32 -10.62 17.66
CA ALA A 615 -27.19 -11.01 16.81
C ALA A 615 -26.29 -9.82 16.41
N ARG A 616 -26.02 -8.89 17.35
CA ARG A 616 -25.27 -7.67 17.07
C ARG A 616 -23.87 -7.73 17.67
N LEU A 617 -22.86 -7.69 16.78
CA LEU A 617 -21.45 -7.54 17.09
C LEU A 617 -20.97 -6.19 16.58
N CYS A 618 -20.29 -5.40 17.41
CA CYS A 618 -19.69 -4.11 17.02
C CYS A 618 -18.27 -4.00 17.57
N VAL A 619 -17.37 -3.42 16.82
CA VAL A 619 -16.07 -2.95 17.32
C VAL A 619 -16.31 -1.57 17.93
N SER A 620 -16.18 -1.43 19.23
CA SER A 620 -16.55 -0.20 19.96
C SER A 620 -15.37 0.73 20.18
N ARG A 621 -14.16 0.18 20.37
CA ARG A 621 -12.96 0.97 20.67
C ARG A 621 -11.70 0.27 20.19
N VAL A 622 -10.75 1.06 19.66
CA VAL A 622 -9.40 0.62 19.29
C VAL A 622 -8.38 1.59 19.88
N VAL A 623 -7.37 1.07 20.56
CA VAL A 623 -6.16 1.82 20.95
C VAL A 623 -4.99 1.25 20.20
N THR A 624 -4.25 2.10 19.50
CA THR A 624 -3.07 1.70 18.74
C THR A 624 -1.87 2.57 19.12
N VAL A 625 -0.74 1.93 19.41
CA VAL A 625 0.53 2.59 19.72
C VAL A 625 1.55 2.15 18.69
N ILE A 626 2.17 3.13 18.02
CA ILE A 626 3.06 2.90 16.87
C ILE A 626 4.43 3.53 17.13
N ASP A 627 5.48 2.74 16.93
CA ASP A 627 6.87 3.18 16.79
C ASP A 627 7.22 3.20 15.30
N ALA A 628 7.24 4.40 14.71
CA ALA A 628 7.59 4.63 13.30
C ALA A 628 8.67 5.72 13.14
N GLY A 629 9.60 5.78 14.07
CA GLY A 629 10.61 6.82 14.06
C GLY A 629 10.01 8.20 14.34
N ARG A 630 10.67 9.24 13.81
CA ARG A 630 10.18 10.62 13.93
C ARG A 630 8.97 10.86 13.05
N ILE A 631 7.91 11.38 13.62
CA ILE A 631 6.70 11.77 12.88
C ILE A 631 6.86 13.20 12.35
N LEU A 632 7.03 13.35 11.03
CA LEU A 632 7.30 14.64 10.40
C LEU A 632 6.07 15.55 10.39
N ASN A 633 4.88 14.99 10.20
CA ASN A 633 3.61 15.70 10.34
C ASN A 633 2.59 14.78 11.02
N PRO A 634 2.23 15.04 12.29
CA PRO A 634 1.33 14.16 13.04
C PRO A 634 -0.10 14.13 12.50
N ARG A 635 -0.55 15.15 11.77
CA ARG A 635 -1.92 15.22 11.26
C ARG A 635 -2.21 14.17 10.17
N PRO A 636 -1.48 14.12 9.04
CA PRO A 636 -1.66 13.06 8.06
C PRO A 636 -1.20 11.69 8.58
N ALA A 637 -0.19 11.61 9.46
CA ALA A 637 0.24 10.35 10.04
C ALA A 637 -0.87 9.69 10.86
N ARG A 638 -1.53 10.46 11.75
CA ARG A 638 -2.68 9.99 12.51
C ARG A 638 -3.84 9.53 11.61
N ASN A 639 -4.17 10.31 10.58
CA ASN A 639 -5.21 9.96 9.61
C ASN A 639 -4.90 8.65 8.86
N GLN A 640 -3.62 8.36 8.57
CA GLN A 640 -3.22 7.07 7.96
C GLN A 640 -3.50 5.90 8.91
N ILE A 641 -3.22 6.04 10.20
CA ILE A 641 -3.49 4.97 11.19
C ILE A 641 -5.00 4.81 11.40
N GLU A 642 -5.75 5.91 11.56
CA GLU A 642 -7.22 5.85 11.70
C GLU A 642 -7.89 5.16 10.51
N GLY A 643 -7.50 5.55 9.27
CA GLY A 643 -7.99 4.89 8.06
C GLY A 643 -7.57 3.43 7.92
N ALA A 644 -6.43 3.03 8.50
CA ALA A 644 -5.99 1.64 8.55
C ALA A 644 -6.82 0.82 9.53
N VAL A 645 -7.17 1.39 10.69
CA VAL A 645 -8.06 0.75 11.66
C VAL A 645 -9.44 0.50 11.05
N VAL A 646 -10.02 1.51 10.38
CA VAL A 646 -11.34 1.36 9.72
C VAL A 646 -11.30 0.26 8.65
N MET A 647 -10.24 0.22 7.82
CA MET A 647 -10.05 -0.85 6.84
C MET A 647 -9.88 -2.22 7.50
N GLY A 648 -9.19 -2.29 8.65
CA GLY A 648 -9.05 -3.53 9.42
C GLY A 648 -10.35 -4.02 10.05
N VAL A 649 -11.25 -3.11 10.42
CA VAL A 649 -12.63 -3.47 10.80
C VAL A 649 -13.36 -4.09 9.60
N GLY A 650 -13.21 -3.51 8.39
CA GLY A 650 -13.76 -4.06 7.15
C GLY A 650 -13.27 -5.47 6.89
N MET A 651 -11.96 -5.68 6.90
CA MET A 651 -11.32 -6.99 6.74
C MET A 651 -11.83 -8.02 7.77
N ALA A 652 -11.91 -7.64 9.05
CA ALA A 652 -12.30 -8.56 10.11
C ALA A 652 -13.79 -8.93 10.05
N MET A 653 -14.66 -8.00 9.64
CA MET A 653 -16.09 -8.09 9.87
C MET A 653 -16.95 -8.28 8.62
N PHE A 654 -16.46 -7.86 7.41
CA PHE A 654 -17.35 -7.66 6.29
C PHE A 654 -16.80 -8.06 4.92
N GLU A 655 -15.51 -7.79 4.65
CA GLU A 655 -14.97 -7.78 3.29
C GLU A 655 -14.67 -9.19 2.77
N GLU A 656 -15.28 -9.53 1.64
CA GLU A 656 -15.05 -10.77 0.90
C GLU A 656 -15.53 -10.60 -0.53
N THR A 657 -14.70 -10.94 -1.52
CA THR A 657 -15.15 -11.11 -2.91
C THR A 657 -15.57 -12.56 -3.14
N MET A 658 -16.84 -12.77 -3.44
CA MET A 658 -17.40 -14.09 -3.69
C MET A 658 -17.47 -14.41 -5.19
N TYR A 659 -17.08 -15.62 -5.58
CA TYR A 659 -17.12 -16.08 -6.97
C TYR A 659 -18.20 -17.15 -7.18
N ASP A 660 -18.95 -17.06 -8.28
CA ASP A 660 -19.81 -18.17 -8.74
C ASP A 660 -18.91 -19.35 -9.20
N PRO A 661 -18.99 -20.51 -8.59
CA PRO A 661 -18.12 -21.63 -8.94
C PRO A 661 -18.36 -22.22 -10.35
N ARG A 662 -19.47 -21.84 -11.01
CA ARG A 662 -19.82 -22.31 -12.35
C ARG A 662 -19.25 -21.41 -13.46
N SER A 663 -19.26 -20.10 -13.24
CA SER A 663 -18.83 -19.09 -14.22
C SER A 663 -17.51 -18.44 -13.87
N GLY A 664 -17.12 -18.45 -12.59
CA GLY A 664 -15.99 -17.70 -12.06
C GLY A 664 -16.26 -16.19 -11.97
N ALA A 665 -17.51 -15.76 -12.15
CA ALA A 665 -17.89 -14.37 -12.01
C ALA A 665 -17.88 -13.93 -10.54
N PRO A 666 -17.35 -12.74 -10.19
CA PRO A 666 -17.57 -12.17 -8.87
C PRO A 666 -19.05 -11.76 -8.77
N ILE A 667 -19.76 -12.29 -7.75
CA ILE A 667 -21.21 -12.12 -7.61
C ILE A 667 -21.59 -10.87 -6.81
N ASN A 668 -20.70 -10.34 -5.98
CA ASN A 668 -20.89 -9.13 -5.20
C ASN A 668 -19.96 -7.98 -5.68
N ASN A 669 -19.94 -7.74 -6.96
CA ASN A 669 -18.99 -6.85 -7.65
C ASN A 669 -19.42 -5.35 -7.65
N ASN A 670 -19.98 -4.89 -6.55
CA ASN A 670 -20.38 -3.50 -6.33
C ASN A 670 -20.36 -3.15 -4.84
N LEU A 671 -20.41 -1.85 -4.49
CA LEU A 671 -20.33 -1.39 -3.10
C LEU A 671 -21.63 -1.56 -2.30
N ALA A 672 -22.72 -2.08 -2.91
CA ALA A 672 -23.93 -2.46 -2.18
C ALA A 672 -23.83 -3.88 -1.62
N ASP A 673 -23.16 -4.77 -2.34
CA ASP A 673 -23.05 -6.19 -2.01
C ASP A 673 -21.67 -6.56 -1.43
N TYR A 674 -20.60 -5.88 -1.88
CA TYR A 674 -19.28 -5.92 -1.22
C TYR A 674 -19.27 -4.89 -0.09
N VAL A 675 -19.49 -5.36 1.13
CA VAL A 675 -19.66 -4.50 2.30
C VAL A 675 -18.30 -3.98 2.77
N VAL A 676 -18.12 -2.67 2.78
CA VAL A 676 -16.99 -1.98 3.42
C VAL A 676 -17.45 -1.30 4.70
N SER A 677 -16.56 -1.09 5.66
CA SER A 677 -16.86 -0.32 6.87
C SER A 677 -17.33 1.08 6.52
N VAL A 678 -18.45 1.49 7.10
CA VAL A 678 -19.00 2.83 6.99
C VAL A 678 -18.83 3.60 8.30
N ASN A 679 -19.26 4.86 8.33
CA ASN A 679 -19.11 5.70 9.52
C ASN A 679 -19.76 5.11 10.79
N ALA A 680 -20.86 4.35 10.64
CA ALA A 680 -21.54 3.67 11.75
C ALA A 680 -20.74 2.50 12.35
N ASP A 681 -19.80 1.93 11.60
CA ASP A 681 -18.95 0.81 12.02
C ASP A 681 -17.62 1.29 12.61
N THR A 682 -17.34 2.60 12.50
CA THR A 682 -16.08 3.18 12.96
C THR A 682 -16.03 3.22 14.49
N PRO A 683 -15.06 2.53 15.14
CA PRO A 683 -14.90 2.57 16.58
C PRO A 683 -14.36 3.92 17.07
N GLU A 684 -14.36 4.13 18.38
CA GLU A 684 -13.49 5.14 18.99
C GLU A 684 -12.03 4.74 18.80
N ILE A 685 -11.22 5.61 18.19
CA ILE A 685 -9.82 5.31 17.84
C ILE A 685 -8.88 6.25 18.59
N ASP A 686 -8.02 5.68 19.45
CA ASP A 686 -6.91 6.40 20.10
C ASP A 686 -5.58 5.98 19.46
N VAL A 687 -4.88 6.95 18.83
CA VAL A 687 -3.57 6.75 18.19
C VAL A 687 -2.49 7.44 18.99
N THR A 688 -1.46 6.68 19.35
CA THR A 688 -0.26 7.20 20.02
C THR A 688 0.97 6.85 19.18
N PHE A 689 1.82 7.84 18.90
CA PHE A 689 3.14 7.61 18.32
C PHE A 689 4.20 7.70 19.40
N LEU A 690 5.13 6.74 19.40
CA LEU A 690 6.37 6.84 20.15
C LEU A 690 7.36 7.67 19.31
N ASP A 691 8.12 8.55 19.95
CA ASP A 691 9.06 9.46 19.26
C ASP A 691 10.50 8.97 19.44
N TYR A 692 10.87 7.97 18.64
CA TYR A 692 12.22 7.40 18.58
C TYR A 692 12.80 7.53 17.18
N PRO A 693 13.43 8.70 16.83
CA PRO A 693 14.00 8.92 15.50
C PRO A 693 15.01 7.84 15.11
N ASP A 694 14.84 7.24 13.93
CA ASP A 694 15.70 6.20 13.39
C ASP A 694 16.73 6.79 12.41
N TYR A 695 17.80 7.35 12.96
CA TYR A 695 18.86 7.99 12.17
C TYR A 695 19.73 6.99 11.38
N GLU A 696 19.64 5.69 11.69
CA GLU A 696 20.29 4.67 10.87
C GLU A 696 19.58 4.50 9.51
N LEU A 697 18.26 4.74 9.48
CA LEU A 697 17.49 4.67 8.23
C LEU A 697 17.68 5.95 7.41
N ASN A 698 17.49 7.15 7.98
CA ASN A 698 17.66 8.42 7.27
C ASN A 698 17.94 9.60 8.21
N ALA A 699 18.42 10.72 7.63
CA ALA A 699 18.85 11.92 8.38
C ALA A 699 17.72 12.59 9.21
N LEU A 700 16.46 12.43 8.84
CA LEU A 700 15.30 12.94 9.58
C LEU A 700 14.75 11.95 10.61
N GLY A 701 15.24 10.70 10.61
CA GLY A 701 14.84 9.66 11.54
C GLY A 701 13.41 9.14 11.34
N ALA A 702 12.80 9.36 10.17
CA ALA A 702 11.41 9.01 9.89
C ALA A 702 11.28 7.61 9.27
N ARG A 703 10.29 6.83 9.70
CA ARG A 703 9.81 5.62 9.06
C ARG A 703 8.39 5.82 8.54
N GLY A 704 7.92 4.92 7.66
CA GLY A 704 6.57 5.01 7.11
C GLY A 704 5.49 4.51 8.06
N VAL A 705 4.28 5.07 7.92
CA VAL A 705 3.10 4.74 8.76
C VAL A 705 1.88 4.28 7.93
N GLY A 706 2.00 4.25 6.59
CA GLY A 706 0.85 4.05 5.69
C GLY A 706 0.16 2.70 5.83
N GLU A 707 0.87 1.66 6.24
CA GLU A 707 0.40 0.26 6.22
C GLU A 707 0.35 -0.39 7.60
N ILE A 708 1.30 -0.08 8.48
CA ILE A 708 1.43 -0.73 9.80
C ILE A 708 0.15 -0.69 10.65
N GLY A 709 -0.64 0.38 10.52
CA GLY A 709 -1.90 0.54 11.24
C GLY A 709 -2.94 -0.54 10.96
N LEU A 710 -2.81 -1.28 9.83
CA LEU A 710 -3.72 -2.37 9.46
C LEU A 710 -3.27 -3.73 10.03
N ALA A 711 -1.98 -3.92 10.22
CA ALA A 711 -1.35 -5.23 10.29
C ALA A 711 -1.80 -6.13 11.48
N GLY A 712 -2.26 -5.58 12.59
CA GLY A 712 -2.71 -6.38 13.75
C GLY A 712 -4.22 -6.28 14.04
N ILE A 713 -4.97 -5.40 13.35
CA ILE A 713 -6.37 -5.08 13.69
C ILE A 713 -7.29 -6.30 13.61
N ALA A 714 -7.21 -7.09 12.53
CA ALA A 714 -8.08 -8.26 12.37
C ALA A 714 -7.86 -9.28 13.50
N ALA A 715 -6.61 -9.56 13.87
CA ALA A 715 -6.31 -10.45 15.00
C ALA A 715 -6.78 -9.86 16.34
N ALA A 716 -6.57 -8.57 16.60
CA ALA A 716 -7.05 -7.93 17.83
C ALA A 716 -8.58 -8.03 17.96
N ILE A 717 -9.32 -7.84 16.86
CA ILE A 717 -10.78 -7.97 16.82
C ILE A 717 -11.21 -9.42 17.05
N THR A 718 -10.65 -10.39 16.33
CA THR A 718 -11.04 -11.80 16.48
C THR A 718 -10.67 -12.37 17.85
N ASN A 719 -9.56 -11.93 18.45
CA ASN A 719 -9.21 -12.23 19.84
C ASN A 719 -10.21 -11.61 20.83
N ALA A 720 -10.71 -10.40 20.56
CA ALA A 720 -11.77 -9.78 21.34
C ALA A 720 -13.11 -10.52 21.19
N VAL A 721 -13.46 -10.98 19.98
CA VAL A 721 -14.65 -11.82 19.73
C VAL A 721 -14.56 -13.10 20.54
N TYR A 722 -13.41 -13.80 20.54
CA TYR A 722 -13.23 -14.96 21.41
C TYR A 722 -13.46 -14.63 22.88
N HIS A 723 -12.88 -13.54 23.37
CA HIS A 723 -13.02 -13.14 24.77
C HIS A 723 -14.49 -12.81 25.15
N ALA A 724 -15.28 -12.29 24.21
CA ALA A 724 -16.71 -12.04 24.42
C ALA A 724 -17.57 -13.32 24.36
N THR A 725 -17.26 -14.24 23.44
CA THR A 725 -18.20 -15.30 23.01
C THR A 725 -17.70 -16.72 23.29
N GLY A 726 -16.41 -16.93 23.48
CA GLY A 726 -15.76 -18.23 23.54
C GLY A 726 -15.58 -18.91 22.18
N ILE A 727 -15.85 -18.20 21.08
CA ILE A 727 -15.76 -18.74 19.73
C ILE A 727 -14.50 -18.21 19.06
N ARG A 728 -13.62 -19.12 18.65
CA ARG A 728 -12.46 -18.76 17.82
C ARG A 728 -12.89 -18.54 16.39
N VAL A 729 -12.59 -17.35 15.87
CA VAL A 729 -12.72 -17.02 14.47
C VAL A 729 -11.35 -17.20 13.85
N ARG A 730 -11.24 -18.18 12.95
CA ARG A 730 -10.02 -18.48 12.18
C ARG A 730 -10.20 -18.23 10.69
N ASP A 731 -11.45 -18.08 10.27
CA ASP A 731 -11.87 -17.79 8.89
C ASP A 731 -12.47 -16.38 8.84
N LEU A 732 -11.86 -15.46 8.10
CA LEU A 732 -12.39 -14.12 7.89
C LEU A 732 -13.41 -14.08 6.74
N PRO A 733 -14.32 -13.12 6.76
CA PRO A 733 -14.69 -12.25 7.87
C PRO A 733 -15.51 -12.98 8.95
N VAL A 734 -15.65 -12.35 10.11
CA VAL A 734 -16.49 -12.89 11.21
C VAL A 734 -17.91 -13.15 10.71
N ARG A 735 -18.39 -14.37 10.80
CA ARG A 735 -19.76 -14.75 10.47
C ARG A 735 -20.63 -14.68 11.73
N ILE A 736 -21.62 -13.81 11.74
CA ILE A 736 -22.50 -13.64 12.91
C ILE A 736 -23.25 -14.92 13.22
N GLU A 737 -23.67 -15.67 12.21
CA GLU A 737 -24.30 -16.96 12.34
C GLU A 737 -23.45 -17.98 13.12
N ASP A 738 -22.12 -17.97 12.94
CA ASP A 738 -21.22 -18.86 13.67
C ASP A 738 -21.18 -18.52 15.18
N LEU A 739 -21.39 -17.25 15.53
CA LEU A 739 -21.45 -16.80 16.92
C LEU A 739 -22.74 -17.22 17.63
N LEU A 740 -23.78 -17.57 16.89
CA LEU A 740 -25.08 -17.99 17.40
C LEU A 740 -25.20 -19.52 17.58
N ILE A 741 -24.30 -20.31 16.98
CA ILE A 741 -24.34 -21.77 17.08
C ILE A 741 -23.97 -22.21 18.49
N PRO A 742 -24.85 -22.97 19.21
CA PRO A 742 -24.54 -23.52 20.52
C PRO A 742 -23.28 -24.43 20.47
N ALA A 743 -22.44 -24.35 21.50
CA ALA A 743 -21.19 -25.13 21.58
C ALA A 743 -21.40 -26.65 21.34
N SER A 744 -22.58 -27.19 21.71
CA SER A 744 -22.95 -28.60 21.51
C SER A 744 -23.22 -28.98 20.04
N GLN A 745 -23.39 -28.04 19.14
CA GLN A 745 -23.71 -28.28 17.72
C GLN A 745 -22.57 -28.01 16.75
N ARG A 746 -21.40 -27.54 17.23
CA ARG A 746 -20.28 -27.10 16.39
C ARG A 746 -19.40 -28.23 15.84
N THR A 747 -19.54 -29.44 16.33
CA THR A 747 -18.69 -30.60 15.94
C THR A 747 -19.07 -31.26 14.61
N LEU A 748 -20.04 -30.74 13.86
CA LEU A 748 -20.53 -31.30 12.60
C LEU A 748 -20.28 -30.48 11.35
N ALA A 749 -19.60 -29.34 11.46
CA ALA A 749 -19.41 -28.38 10.34
C ALA A 749 -17.93 -28.11 9.96
N SER A 750 -16.98 -28.97 10.39
CA SER A 750 -15.56 -28.88 10.00
C SER A 750 -15.17 -29.84 8.90
#